data_fa339919f725f758b33aed8267992eeb
#
_entry.id   fa339919f725f758b33aed8267992eeb
#
_cell.length_a   1.000
_cell.length_b   1.000
_cell.length_c   1.000
_cell.angle_alpha   90.00
_cell.angle_beta   90.00
_cell.angle_gamma   90.00
#
_symmetry.space_group_name_H-M   'P 1'
#
loop_
_entity.id
_entity.type
_entity.pdbx_description
1 polymer ?
#
loop_
_entity_poly.entity_id
_entity_poly.type
_entity_poly.pdbx_seq_one_letter_code
_entity_poly.pdbx_strand_id
1 'polypeptide(L)'
;MNLQNLKNRKWNYVALAFGFTFLGFLIVMICKGVVPFGDSSMLYSDAYHQYYPFFVAFRRALRSGESLLYSWNVGLGMDYLGLISYYLASPLNLLSALLPESWTLPYFSLLIPMKLGLASLFFALFLKKLFGRDDLGVTLFGCFYGLCAWALAYLWNIMWLDTFALLPLVMLGMVKLLTERKFILYTLALFLSVFSNYYIGFFTCIFVLLSFICYEICKWSGFRKFFTDLGLMALFSALAIGMTAILELPTLAALQTTQSSVNSFPEGFRLNIASENTWKGLLDAMRQVAGNQNGGLAQSFKEGLPNLYCGVFANVFAFLFLFSKNIRVRDKICAVALLIFFNVSFIIRQLDYIWHGFHFTNMIPYRFSFLYSFVLLYMAYRAYLEREQFRLWQVILAGVLAIGLVFCSDSRFDTLYLAYNGALLLLYLFIMVYPLLVRKVPADADEETIHDRNAQKARRIQQCGGFLAVVIVLEMVLNLVNFGVNFPGTSIVYYPSGKEYTASMIRYMHEREWNELFYRAETTHSQTLNDGALNNYNGISTFTSSANVRVTEFMRQLGYAAKNTYNRYCFEESSPVSNLFLGIKYMLERSGAVEENPYFQDLHYYGDVHLLKNNAYLPLGFLAESELAALNFNTDIDAFDFQNQFFTAATGIEAPVWQHMYGDVLSITGSDTEISGITSDGYCAYTTQNASGKVTYQYTSDTDGFMCIRLDQSKRNNFSVRLNGTELYSETYSLPQMLSVCQVRAGDVVEITLSCDANTNGTIHISAALMDDAIFWEGYSRLSQSTLELTGFSTTAVDGTILCNRDGLLYTSVPQNGNWYVYVDGEAVEPVLVGDAMVAVPLTKGYHEIALRYHNAAFSLGWKITVVCTAIVAGLYLWIYPARKKKGKYAK
;
A
#
# COMPACT_ATOMS: atom_id res chain seq x y z
N MET A 1 -43.21 23.45 6.97
CA MET A 1 -42.79 23.09 5.59
C MET A 1 -43.81 22.09 5.06
N ASN A 2 -44.57 22.45 4.00
CA ASN A 2 -45.76 21.72 3.59
C ASN A 2 -45.36 20.42 2.87
N LEU A 3 -45.80 19.27 3.36
CA LEU A 3 -45.47 17.93 2.84
C LEU A 3 -45.86 17.75 1.34
N GLN A 4 -46.82 18.53 0.84
CA GLN A 4 -47.18 18.56 -0.57
C GLN A 4 -46.10 19.17 -1.47
N ASN A 5 -45.31 20.12 -0.96
CA ASN A 5 -44.22 20.74 -1.75
C ASN A 5 -42.99 19.80 -1.86
N LEU A 6 -42.82 18.84 -0.95
CA LEU A 6 -41.80 17.84 -1.04
C LEU A 6 -42.04 16.76 -2.11
N LYS A 7 -43.33 16.45 -2.40
CA LYS A 7 -43.72 15.48 -3.43
C LYS A 7 -43.45 15.97 -4.86
N ASN A 8 -43.41 17.28 -5.10
CA ASN A 8 -43.19 17.87 -6.42
C ASN A 8 -41.73 18.25 -6.71
N ARG A 9 -40.82 18.09 -5.76
CA ARG A 9 -39.42 18.40 -5.95
C ARG A 9 -38.73 17.23 -6.69
N LYS A 10 -38.21 17.48 -7.90
CA LYS A 10 -37.35 16.49 -8.59
C LYS A 10 -36.03 16.38 -7.83
N TRP A 11 -35.89 15.36 -7.00
CA TRP A 11 -34.66 15.04 -6.32
C TRP A 11 -33.61 14.51 -7.31
N ASN A 12 -32.37 14.93 -7.15
CA ASN A 12 -31.27 14.29 -7.89
C ASN A 12 -30.79 13.05 -7.10
N TYR A 13 -31.44 11.91 -7.36
CA TYR A 13 -31.15 10.65 -6.63
C TYR A 13 -29.70 10.18 -6.75
N VAL A 14 -29.03 10.53 -7.86
CA VAL A 14 -27.59 10.23 -8.02
C VAL A 14 -26.74 11.09 -7.08
N ALA A 15 -27.04 12.39 -6.96
CA ALA A 15 -26.35 13.26 -6.01
C ALA A 15 -26.64 12.90 -4.54
N LEU A 16 -27.85 12.39 -4.25
CA LEU A 16 -28.19 11.89 -2.92
C LEU A 16 -27.34 10.69 -2.51
N ALA A 17 -26.95 9.81 -3.45
CA ALA A 17 -26.05 8.69 -3.15
C ALA A 17 -24.68 9.19 -2.67
N PHE A 18 -24.13 10.22 -3.33
CA PHE A 18 -22.91 10.89 -2.82
C PHE A 18 -23.14 11.47 -1.43
N GLY A 19 -24.21 12.28 -1.29
CA GLY A 19 -24.49 12.99 -0.03
C GLY A 19 -24.67 12.08 1.16
N PHE A 20 -25.42 10.98 1.04
CA PHE A 20 -25.63 10.03 2.14
C PHE A 20 -24.34 9.31 2.54
N THR A 21 -23.56 8.85 1.57
CA THR A 21 -22.28 8.18 1.86
C THR A 21 -21.27 9.16 2.46
N PHE A 22 -21.09 10.33 1.84
CA PHE A 22 -20.16 11.35 2.30
C PHE A 22 -20.51 11.84 3.72
N LEU A 23 -21.77 12.25 3.94
CA LEU A 23 -22.22 12.76 5.23
C LEU A 23 -22.25 11.65 6.30
N GLY A 24 -22.68 10.43 5.94
CA GLY A 24 -22.67 9.30 6.86
C GLY A 24 -21.26 8.99 7.37
N PHE A 25 -20.27 8.95 6.49
CA PHE A 25 -18.88 8.75 6.89
C PHE A 25 -18.31 9.96 7.63
N LEU A 26 -18.68 11.19 7.25
CA LEU A 26 -18.29 12.41 7.95
C LEU A 26 -18.79 12.39 9.41
N ILE A 27 -20.01 11.91 9.66
CA ILE A 27 -20.54 11.72 11.02
C ILE A 27 -19.66 10.73 11.80
N VAL A 28 -19.22 9.64 11.20
CA VAL A 28 -18.28 8.72 11.85
C VAL A 28 -16.97 9.44 12.21
N MET A 29 -16.41 10.24 11.29
CA MET A 29 -15.20 11.04 11.56
C MET A 29 -15.42 12.01 12.73
N ILE A 30 -16.55 12.71 12.81
CA ILE A 30 -16.91 13.62 13.91
C ILE A 30 -17.01 12.84 15.22
N CYS A 31 -17.74 11.72 15.23
CA CYS A 31 -17.91 10.91 16.44
C CYS A 31 -16.60 10.30 16.97
N LYS A 32 -15.65 10.03 16.07
CA LYS A 32 -14.32 9.48 16.42
C LYS A 32 -13.26 10.57 16.61
N GLY A 33 -13.63 11.84 16.52
CA GLY A 33 -12.70 12.96 16.63
C GLY A 33 -11.58 12.93 15.58
N VAL A 34 -11.86 12.43 14.38
CA VAL A 34 -10.87 12.41 13.30
C VAL A 34 -10.68 13.82 12.73
N VAL A 35 -9.42 14.23 12.57
CA VAL A 35 -9.05 15.53 11.99
C VAL A 35 -9.81 15.82 10.69
N PRO A 36 -10.42 17.03 10.52
CA PRO A 36 -10.30 18.27 11.29
C PRO A 36 -11.23 18.40 12.53
N PHE A 37 -11.89 17.35 12.97
CA PHE A 37 -12.94 17.43 14.00
C PHE A 37 -12.43 17.07 15.41
N GLY A 38 -11.17 16.71 15.56
CA GLY A 38 -10.52 16.36 16.83
C GLY A 38 -9.10 15.88 16.62
N ASP A 39 -8.57 15.15 17.61
CA ASP A 39 -7.16 14.77 17.70
C ASP A 39 -6.85 13.33 17.24
N SER A 40 -7.77 12.70 16.54
CA SER A 40 -7.54 11.38 15.89
C SER A 40 -7.25 11.51 14.40
N SER A 41 -6.71 10.48 13.78
CA SER A 41 -6.43 10.46 12.34
C SER A 41 -6.76 9.11 11.72
N MET A 42 -6.81 9.07 10.38
CA MET A 42 -6.93 7.85 9.56
C MET A 42 -5.58 7.18 9.29
N LEU A 43 -4.51 7.61 9.99
CA LEU A 43 -3.16 7.11 9.80
C LEU A 43 -2.95 5.85 10.64
N TYR A 44 -3.14 4.69 10.02
CA TYR A 44 -2.79 3.40 10.62
C TYR A 44 -2.21 2.47 9.56
N SER A 45 -1.45 1.45 9.99
CA SER A 45 -0.74 0.55 9.10
C SER A 45 0.17 1.31 8.11
N ASP A 46 0.15 0.97 6.82
CA ASP A 46 0.98 1.62 5.80
C ASP A 46 0.63 3.10 5.57
N ALA A 47 -0.59 3.54 5.90
CA ALA A 47 -0.94 4.95 5.83
C ALA A 47 -0.11 5.80 6.81
N TYR A 48 0.27 5.22 7.96
CA TYR A 48 1.14 5.84 8.95
C TYR A 48 2.58 5.97 8.46
N HIS A 49 3.14 4.88 7.89
CA HIS A 49 4.56 4.76 7.58
C HIS A 49 4.93 5.14 6.14
N GLN A 50 3.96 5.09 5.19
CA GLN A 50 4.20 5.27 3.76
C GLN A 50 3.35 6.36 3.14
N TYR A 51 2.01 6.20 3.12
CA TYR A 51 1.14 7.00 2.26
C TYR A 51 1.11 8.47 2.63
N TYR A 52 1.05 8.79 3.92
CA TYR A 52 1.07 10.17 4.37
C TYR A 52 2.45 10.82 4.25
N PRO A 53 3.57 10.21 4.65
CA PRO A 53 4.90 10.72 4.36
C PRO A 53 5.13 11.03 2.88
N PHE A 54 4.76 10.11 1.99
CA PHE A 54 4.88 10.34 0.54
C PHE A 54 3.95 11.43 0.03
N PHE A 55 2.74 11.55 0.58
CA PHE A 55 1.81 12.61 0.25
C PHE A 55 2.35 13.99 0.64
N VAL A 56 3.00 14.10 1.81
CA VAL A 56 3.67 15.32 2.28
C VAL A 56 4.82 15.70 1.35
N ALA A 57 5.70 14.73 1.02
CA ALA A 57 6.81 14.94 0.09
C ALA A 57 6.32 15.36 -1.31
N PHE A 58 5.29 14.70 -1.84
CA PHE A 58 4.71 15.02 -3.15
C PHE A 58 4.12 16.43 -3.19
N ARG A 59 3.34 16.81 -2.17
CA ARG A 59 2.82 18.16 -2.04
C ARG A 59 3.93 19.21 -2.04
N ARG A 60 5.02 18.93 -1.32
CA ARG A 60 6.19 19.82 -1.24
C ARG A 60 6.85 19.96 -2.60
N ALA A 61 7.14 18.85 -3.30
CA ALA A 61 7.73 18.84 -4.63
C ALA A 61 6.87 19.61 -5.66
N LEU A 62 5.53 19.47 -5.61
CA LEU A 62 4.62 20.24 -6.45
C LEU A 62 4.70 21.77 -6.18
N ARG A 63 4.90 22.17 -4.93
CA ARG A 63 4.96 23.59 -4.55
C ARG A 63 6.32 24.22 -4.84
N SER A 64 7.42 23.49 -4.65
CA SER A 64 8.78 23.97 -4.96
C SER A 64 9.10 23.91 -6.45
N GLY A 65 8.31 23.16 -7.25
CA GLY A 65 8.60 22.96 -8.68
C GLY A 65 9.77 22.01 -8.93
N GLU A 66 10.11 21.17 -7.96
CA GLU A 66 11.14 20.14 -8.10
C GLU A 66 10.75 19.08 -9.14
N SER A 67 11.76 18.45 -9.73
CA SER A 67 11.52 17.35 -10.66
C SER A 67 10.89 16.15 -9.95
N LEU A 68 9.86 15.58 -10.56
CA LEU A 68 9.19 14.37 -10.08
C LEU A 68 9.83 13.07 -10.61
N LEU A 69 11.01 13.13 -11.23
CA LEU A 69 11.69 11.96 -11.78
C LEU A 69 12.46 11.16 -10.73
N TYR A 70 13.11 11.87 -9.79
CA TYR A 70 13.94 11.27 -8.75
C TYR A 70 13.73 11.98 -7.40
N SER A 71 13.80 11.24 -6.30
CA SER A 71 13.72 11.82 -4.94
C SER A 71 14.88 11.36 -4.09
N TRP A 72 15.57 12.31 -3.46
CA TRP A 72 16.65 12.07 -2.51
C TRP A 72 16.14 11.90 -1.06
N ASN A 73 14.88 12.25 -0.81
CA ASN A 73 14.26 12.16 0.51
C ASN A 73 13.63 10.77 0.81
N VAL A 74 13.71 9.81 -0.12
CA VAL A 74 13.17 8.47 0.03
C VAL A 74 14.30 7.45 -0.08
N GLY A 75 14.65 6.81 1.02
CA GLY A 75 15.80 5.93 1.09
C GLY A 75 17.10 6.67 0.75
N LEU A 76 18.07 5.94 0.19
CA LEU A 76 19.31 6.52 -0.35
C LEU A 76 19.08 7.42 -1.57
N GLY A 77 17.88 7.49 -2.06
CA GLY A 77 17.42 8.09 -3.30
C GLY A 77 16.81 7.04 -4.23
N MET A 78 15.71 7.39 -4.93
CA MET A 78 14.99 6.43 -5.77
C MET A 78 14.23 7.09 -6.92
N ASP A 79 13.84 6.25 -7.90
CA ASP A 79 12.88 6.63 -8.97
C ASP A 79 11.56 7.09 -8.34
N TYR A 80 11.22 8.38 -8.55
CA TYR A 80 10.04 8.95 -7.93
C TYR A 80 8.76 8.69 -8.74
N LEU A 81 8.87 8.47 -10.06
CA LEU A 81 7.72 8.17 -10.92
C LEU A 81 7.09 6.82 -10.55
N GLY A 82 7.90 5.79 -10.30
CA GLY A 82 7.40 4.48 -9.86
C GLY A 82 6.66 4.57 -8.53
N LEU A 83 7.14 5.41 -7.60
CA LEU A 83 6.46 5.69 -6.33
C LEU A 83 5.16 6.48 -6.56
N ILE A 84 5.18 7.55 -7.38
CA ILE A 84 4.00 8.36 -7.70
C ILE A 84 2.90 7.50 -8.34
N SER A 85 3.24 6.63 -9.28
CA SER A 85 2.30 5.79 -10.02
C SER A 85 1.52 4.86 -9.09
N TYR A 86 2.14 4.34 -8.04
CA TYR A 86 1.46 3.47 -7.09
C TYR A 86 0.69 4.24 -6.00
N TYR A 87 1.31 5.29 -5.40
CA TYR A 87 0.78 5.92 -4.19
C TYR A 87 0.06 7.25 -4.43
N LEU A 88 0.43 8.04 -5.46
CA LEU A 88 0.17 9.47 -5.50
C LEU A 88 -0.52 9.98 -6.76
N ALA A 89 -0.69 9.14 -7.78
CA ALA A 89 -1.19 9.56 -9.10
C ALA A 89 -2.67 9.95 -9.16
N SER A 90 -3.39 9.92 -8.04
CA SER A 90 -4.77 10.43 -7.97
C SER A 90 -4.83 11.91 -8.37
N PRO A 91 -5.67 12.30 -9.35
CA PRO A 91 -5.83 13.72 -9.70
C PRO A 91 -6.26 14.61 -8.52
N LEU A 92 -6.96 14.04 -7.54
CA LEU A 92 -7.37 14.74 -6.34
C LEU A 92 -6.17 15.14 -5.47
N ASN A 93 -5.06 14.38 -5.51
CA ASN A 93 -3.87 14.70 -4.74
C ASN A 93 -3.21 16.00 -5.20
N LEU A 94 -3.36 16.39 -6.48
CA LEU A 94 -2.82 17.64 -7.01
C LEU A 94 -3.43 18.87 -6.31
N LEU A 95 -4.68 18.78 -5.84
CA LEU A 95 -5.33 19.88 -5.15
C LEU A 95 -4.69 20.18 -3.78
N SER A 96 -3.93 19.27 -3.21
CA SER A 96 -3.19 19.49 -1.96
C SER A 96 -2.17 20.63 -2.07
N ALA A 97 -1.59 20.83 -3.24
CA ALA A 97 -0.63 21.91 -3.48
C ALA A 97 -1.24 23.31 -3.35
N LEU A 98 -2.57 23.45 -3.51
CA LEU A 98 -3.29 24.71 -3.39
C LEU A 98 -3.65 25.05 -1.93
N LEU A 99 -3.56 24.09 -1.01
CA LEU A 99 -3.96 24.26 0.37
C LEU A 99 -2.78 24.69 1.27
N PRO A 100 -3.03 25.41 2.38
CA PRO A 100 -1.99 25.71 3.36
C PRO A 100 -1.43 24.42 3.99
N GLU A 101 -0.25 24.48 4.56
CA GLU A 101 0.43 23.31 5.11
C GLU A 101 -0.36 22.65 6.25
N SER A 102 -0.97 23.46 7.11
CA SER A 102 -1.83 23.02 8.22
C SER A 102 -3.04 22.17 7.75
N TRP A 103 -3.42 22.28 6.48
CA TRP A 103 -4.51 21.50 5.87
C TRP A 103 -4.05 20.21 5.20
N THR A 104 -2.77 19.85 5.26
CA THR A 104 -2.26 18.64 4.62
C THR A 104 -2.92 17.37 5.18
N LEU A 105 -2.91 17.19 6.51
CA LEU A 105 -3.54 16.03 7.15
C LEU A 105 -5.07 16.08 7.15
N PRO A 106 -5.73 17.24 7.44
CA PRO A 106 -7.17 17.38 7.24
C PRO A 106 -7.63 16.99 5.84
N TYR A 107 -6.95 17.47 4.81
CA TYR A 107 -7.27 17.16 3.43
C TYR A 107 -7.09 15.68 3.11
N PHE A 108 -5.96 15.09 3.52
CA PHE A 108 -5.71 13.65 3.35
C PHE A 108 -6.84 12.80 3.97
N SER A 109 -7.29 13.16 5.17
CA SER A 109 -8.41 12.49 5.86
C SER A 109 -9.75 12.68 5.13
N LEU A 110 -10.04 13.89 4.60
CA LEU A 110 -11.27 14.20 3.87
C LEU A 110 -11.34 13.58 2.47
N LEU A 111 -10.20 13.21 1.87
CA LEU A 111 -10.19 12.47 0.60
C LEU A 111 -10.93 11.13 0.71
N ILE A 112 -10.91 10.48 1.88
CA ILE A 112 -11.55 9.17 2.08
C ILE A 112 -13.07 9.27 1.90
N PRO A 113 -13.82 10.05 2.69
CA PRO A 113 -15.27 10.17 2.49
C PRO A 113 -15.64 10.73 1.11
N MET A 114 -14.79 11.60 0.53
CA MET A 114 -15.01 12.11 -0.81
C MET A 114 -14.94 11.00 -1.87
N LYS A 115 -13.93 10.13 -1.82
CA LYS A 115 -13.79 9.00 -2.76
C LYS A 115 -14.88 7.95 -2.58
N LEU A 116 -15.28 7.64 -1.34
CA LEU A 116 -16.42 6.75 -1.05
C LEU A 116 -17.74 7.34 -1.58
N GLY A 117 -17.96 8.63 -1.40
CA GLY A 117 -19.10 9.36 -1.96
C GLY A 117 -19.13 9.31 -3.48
N LEU A 118 -17.98 9.51 -4.14
CA LEU A 118 -17.84 9.39 -5.60
C LEU A 118 -18.14 7.96 -6.08
N ALA A 119 -17.70 6.93 -5.34
CA ALA A 119 -18.03 5.55 -5.66
C ALA A 119 -19.56 5.31 -5.67
N SER A 120 -20.24 5.81 -4.64
CA SER A 120 -21.70 5.74 -4.54
C SER A 120 -22.40 6.51 -5.68
N LEU A 121 -21.92 7.70 -5.99
CA LEU A 121 -22.44 8.54 -7.06
C LEU A 121 -22.30 7.86 -8.42
N PHE A 122 -21.12 7.32 -8.72
CA PHE A 122 -20.84 6.70 -10.01
C PHE A 122 -21.58 5.38 -10.19
N PHE A 123 -21.76 4.61 -9.13
CA PHE A 123 -22.57 3.39 -9.19
C PHE A 123 -24.08 3.73 -9.37
N ALA A 124 -24.60 4.73 -8.66
CA ALA A 124 -25.96 5.23 -8.86
C ALA A 124 -26.17 5.75 -10.30
N LEU A 125 -25.18 6.48 -10.84
CA LEU A 125 -25.23 6.94 -12.25
C LEU A 125 -25.20 5.77 -13.24
N PHE A 126 -24.38 4.75 -12.98
CA PHE A 126 -24.34 3.52 -13.77
C PHE A 126 -25.72 2.86 -13.81
N LEU A 127 -26.36 2.63 -12.66
CA LEU A 127 -27.69 2.03 -12.56
C LEU A 127 -28.76 2.88 -13.27
N LYS A 128 -28.77 4.19 -12.99
CA LYS A 128 -29.70 5.13 -13.65
C LYS A 128 -29.60 5.07 -15.17
N LYS A 129 -28.39 5.10 -15.72
CA LYS A 129 -28.18 5.12 -17.18
C LYS A 129 -28.41 3.77 -17.83
N LEU A 130 -28.08 2.68 -17.13
CA LEU A 130 -28.25 1.32 -17.66
C LEU A 130 -29.71 0.88 -17.69
N PHE A 131 -30.49 1.20 -16.65
CA PHE A 131 -31.84 0.72 -16.46
C PHE A 131 -32.91 1.79 -16.72
N GLY A 132 -32.54 3.05 -16.95
CA GLY A 132 -33.49 4.16 -17.23
C GLY A 132 -34.36 4.55 -16.03
N ARG A 133 -33.95 4.20 -14.80
CA ARG A 133 -34.65 4.52 -13.55
C ARG A 133 -34.01 5.68 -12.82
N ASP A 134 -34.82 6.52 -12.20
CA ASP A 134 -34.38 7.68 -11.41
C ASP A 134 -35.27 7.77 -10.17
N ASP A 135 -34.96 6.89 -9.21
CA ASP A 135 -35.73 6.74 -7.97
C ASP A 135 -34.78 6.47 -6.78
N LEU A 136 -35.33 6.39 -5.56
CA LEU A 136 -34.57 6.13 -4.34
C LEU A 136 -33.76 4.81 -4.40
N GLY A 137 -34.20 3.82 -5.17
CA GLY A 137 -33.46 2.57 -5.35
C GLY A 137 -32.05 2.78 -5.89
N VAL A 138 -31.88 3.71 -6.88
CA VAL A 138 -30.55 4.07 -7.39
C VAL A 138 -29.66 4.64 -6.30
N THR A 139 -30.20 5.48 -5.42
CA THR A 139 -29.49 6.06 -4.27
C THR A 139 -29.02 4.96 -3.32
N LEU A 140 -29.94 4.09 -2.88
CA LEU A 140 -29.67 3.05 -1.88
C LEU A 140 -28.63 2.05 -2.37
N PHE A 141 -28.76 1.57 -3.61
CA PHE A 141 -27.76 0.65 -4.18
C PHE A 141 -26.40 1.34 -4.44
N GLY A 142 -26.41 2.65 -4.76
CA GLY A 142 -25.21 3.45 -4.80
C GLY A 142 -24.49 3.46 -3.45
N CYS A 143 -25.21 3.68 -2.36
CA CYS A 143 -24.66 3.66 -1.00
C CYS A 143 -24.14 2.27 -0.60
N PHE A 144 -24.84 1.19 -0.96
CA PHE A 144 -24.33 -0.17 -0.72
C PHE A 144 -23.00 -0.42 -1.41
N TYR A 145 -22.78 0.12 -2.61
CA TYR A 145 -21.49 0.00 -3.29
C TYR A 145 -20.41 0.79 -2.55
N GLY A 146 -20.64 2.08 -2.29
CA GLY A 146 -19.65 2.94 -1.64
C GLY A 146 -19.32 2.57 -0.19
N LEU A 147 -20.22 1.86 0.50
CA LEU A 147 -20.06 1.41 1.89
C LEU A 147 -19.92 -0.13 2.00
N CYS A 148 -19.53 -0.81 0.92
CA CYS A 148 -19.31 -2.26 0.98
C CYS A 148 -18.09 -2.60 1.88
N ALA A 149 -18.01 -3.86 2.31
CA ALA A 149 -16.94 -4.32 3.20
C ALA A 149 -15.54 -4.05 2.65
N TRP A 150 -15.34 -4.23 1.33
CA TRP A 150 -14.06 -3.92 0.71
C TRP A 150 -13.66 -2.45 0.88
N ALA A 151 -14.61 -1.55 0.62
CA ALA A 151 -14.36 -0.11 0.74
C ALA A 151 -14.00 0.31 2.17
N LEU A 152 -14.72 -0.24 3.16
CA LEU A 152 -14.46 0.07 4.58
C LEU A 152 -13.20 -0.60 5.12
N ALA A 153 -12.90 -1.85 4.71
CA ALA A 153 -11.70 -2.56 5.12
C ALA A 153 -10.40 -1.94 4.59
N TYR A 154 -10.45 -1.43 3.37
CA TYR A 154 -9.25 -0.96 2.65
C TYR A 154 -9.19 0.55 2.45
N LEU A 155 -10.04 1.35 3.12
CA LEU A 155 -10.07 2.81 2.95
C LEU A 155 -8.75 3.52 3.28
N TRP A 156 -7.93 2.93 4.15
CA TRP A 156 -6.60 3.44 4.46
C TRP A 156 -5.63 3.30 3.28
N ASN A 157 -5.88 2.39 2.32
CA ASN A 157 -5.23 2.37 1.02
C ASN A 157 -5.90 3.40 0.09
N ILE A 158 -5.75 4.67 0.44
CA ILE A 158 -6.46 5.79 -0.17
C ILE A 158 -6.31 5.85 -1.70
N MET A 159 -5.17 5.37 -2.24
CA MET A 159 -4.87 5.32 -3.65
C MET A 159 -5.69 4.25 -4.41
N TRP A 160 -6.25 3.24 -3.73
CA TRP A 160 -7.10 2.22 -4.37
C TRP A 160 -8.52 2.71 -4.61
N LEU A 161 -8.97 3.68 -3.82
CA LEU A 161 -10.35 4.17 -3.82
C LEU A 161 -10.72 4.91 -5.12
N ASP A 162 -9.76 5.51 -5.82
CA ASP A 162 -10.03 6.17 -7.12
C ASP A 162 -10.49 5.16 -8.16
N THR A 163 -9.74 4.07 -8.32
CA THR A 163 -10.06 3.01 -9.28
C THR A 163 -11.35 2.28 -8.91
N PHE A 164 -11.55 2.02 -7.61
CA PHE A 164 -12.81 1.48 -7.10
C PHE A 164 -14.00 2.39 -7.46
N ALA A 165 -13.87 3.70 -7.25
CA ALA A 165 -14.92 4.65 -7.59
C ALA A 165 -15.18 4.73 -9.10
N LEU A 166 -14.13 4.63 -9.93
CA LEU A 166 -14.22 4.75 -11.39
C LEU A 166 -14.78 3.50 -12.09
N LEU A 167 -14.73 2.31 -11.46
CA LEU A 167 -15.21 1.06 -12.05
C LEU A 167 -16.62 1.16 -12.65
N PRO A 168 -17.65 1.71 -11.96
CA PRO A 168 -18.98 1.86 -12.53
C PRO A 168 -19.01 2.72 -13.80
N LEU A 169 -18.15 3.73 -13.91
CA LEU A 169 -18.04 4.57 -15.11
C LEU A 169 -17.36 3.83 -16.26
N VAL A 170 -16.34 3.02 -15.98
CA VAL A 170 -15.70 2.15 -16.97
C VAL A 170 -16.74 1.20 -17.55
N MET A 171 -17.52 0.54 -16.69
CA MET A 171 -18.57 -0.41 -17.11
C MET A 171 -19.70 0.29 -17.90
N LEU A 172 -20.13 1.46 -17.48
CA LEU A 172 -21.11 2.26 -18.24
C LEU A 172 -20.54 2.69 -19.59
N GLY A 173 -19.27 3.08 -19.61
CA GLY A 173 -18.54 3.44 -20.83
C GLY A 173 -18.46 2.27 -21.81
N MET A 174 -18.12 1.07 -21.33
CA MET A 174 -18.11 -0.17 -22.12
C MET A 174 -19.49 -0.42 -22.78
N VAL A 175 -20.56 -0.38 -21.99
CA VAL A 175 -21.91 -0.58 -22.54
C VAL A 175 -22.24 0.47 -23.60
N LYS A 176 -21.91 1.75 -23.39
CA LYS A 176 -22.15 2.82 -24.38
C LYS A 176 -21.27 2.67 -25.63
N LEU A 177 -20.04 2.21 -25.49
CA LEU A 177 -19.18 1.91 -26.63
C LEU A 177 -19.81 0.82 -27.52
N LEU A 178 -20.28 -0.26 -26.90
CA LEU A 178 -20.84 -1.40 -27.62
C LEU A 178 -22.25 -1.15 -28.19
N THR A 179 -23.10 -0.38 -27.47
CA THR A 179 -24.49 -0.12 -27.89
C THR A 179 -24.65 1.15 -28.71
N GLU A 180 -23.98 2.24 -28.33
CA GLU A 180 -24.17 3.57 -28.92
C GLU A 180 -22.97 4.01 -29.76
N ARG A 181 -21.88 3.24 -29.80
CA ARG A 181 -20.61 3.60 -30.46
C ARG A 181 -20.03 4.92 -29.94
N LYS A 182 -20.21 5.19 -28.61
CA LYS A 182 -19.69 6.36 -27.91
C LYS A 182 -18.49 5.91 -27.04
N PHE A 183 -17.30 6.28 -27.45
CA PHE A 183 -16.05 5.80 -26.87
C PHE A 183 -15.52 6.66 -25.70
N ILE A 184 -15.84 7.97 -25.65
CA ILE A 184 -15.20 8.92 -24.73
C ILE A 184 -15.30 8.49 -23.26
N LEU A 185 -16.50 8.11 -22.80
CA LEU A 185 -16.68 7.74 -21.40
C LEU A 185 -15.84 6.51 -21.03
N TYR A 186 -15.81 5.51 -21.92
CA TYR A 186 -15.01 4.32 -21.70
C TYR A 186 -13.51 4.64 -21.64
N THR A 187 -13.01 5.33 -22.67
CA THR A 187 -11.59 5.66 -22.81
C THR A 187 -11.09 6.51 -21.65
N LEU A 188 -11.82 7.58 -21.29
CA LEU A 188 -11.39 8.46 -20.20
C LEU A 188 -11.56 7.83 -18.82
N ALA A 189 -12.64 7.05 -18.57
CA ALA A 189 -12.81 6.38 -17.30
C ALA A 189 -11.75 5.28 -17.09
N LEU A 190 -11.42 4.51 -18.13
CA LEU A 190 -10.36 3.50 -18.07
C LEU A 190 -8.98 4.15 -17.91
N PHE A 191 -8.70 5.21 -18.68
CA PHE A 191 -7.49 6.02 -18.52
C PHE A 191 -7.32 6.50 -17.07
N LEU A 192 -8.30 7.17 -16.51
CA LEU A 192 -8.24 7.68 -15.14
C LEU A 192 -8.13 6.56 -14.11
N SER A 193 -8.77 5.42 -14.34
CA SER A 193 -8.71 4.24 -13.46
C SER A 193 -7.30 3.68 -13.38
N VAL A 194 -6.64 3.46 -14.51
CA VAL A 194 -5.27 2.94 -14.58
C VAL A 194 -4.27 3.99 -14.13
N PHE A 195 -4.42 5.24 -14.59
CA PHE A 195 -3.54 6.35 -14.22
C PHE A 195 -3.50 6.62 -12.70
N SER A 196 -4.65 6.54 -12.02
CA SER A 196 -4.73 6.79 -10.57
C SER A 196 -4.06 5.70 -9.73
N ASN A 197 -4.12 4.46 -10.19
CA ASN A 197 -3.39 3.33 -9.59
C ASN A 197 -3.35 2.17 -10.60
N TYR A 198 -2.19 1.88 -11.14
CA TYR A 198 -2.01 0.82 -12.15
C TYR A 198 -2.40 -0.56 -11.62
N TYR A 199 -2.11 -0.83 -10.35
CA TYR A 199 -2.27 -2.15 -9.75
C TYR A 199 -3.76 -2.55 -9.61
N ILE A 200 -4.61 -1.68 -9.06
CA ILE A 200 -6.07 -1.92 -9.02
C ILE A 200 -6.69 -1.74 -10.42
N GLY A 201 -6.10 -0.86 -11.24
CA GLY A 201 -6.44 -0.69 -12.65
C GLY A 201 -6.28 -1.97 -13.46
N PHE A 202 -5.26 -2.77 -13.17
CA PHE A 202 -5.05 -4.08 -13.77
C PHE A 202 -6.22 -5.04 -13.49
N PHE A 203 -6.75 -5.08 -12.26
CA PHE A 203 -7.96 -5.86 -11.94
C PHE A 203 -9.16 -5.39 -12.74
N THR A 204 -9.30 -4.07 -12.89
CA THR A 204 -10.36 -3.48 -13.74
C THR A 204 -10.22 -3.90 -15.19
N CYS A 205 -9.01 -3.96 -15.75
CA CYS A 205 -8.78 -4.42 -17.13
C CYS A 205 -9.19 -5.89 -17.32
N ILE A 206 -8.82 -6.79 -16.39
CA ILE A 206 -9.26 -8.20 -16.41
C ILE A 206 -10.80 -8.27 -16.33
N PHE A 207 -11.41 -7.51 -15.44
CA PHE A 207 -12.86 -7.50 -15.26
C PHE A 207 -13.60 -6.97 -16.48
N VAL A 208 -13.07 -5.97 -17.16
CA VAL A 208 -13.61 -5.45 -18.44
C VAL A 208 -13.61 -6.56 -19.50
N LEU A 209 -12.51 -7.32 -19.61
CA LEU A 209 -12.44 -8.45 -20.55
C LEU A 209 -13.51 -9.52 -20.24
N LEU A 210 -13.61 -9.94 -18.98
CA LEU A 210 -14.61 -10.92 -18.54
C LEU A 210 -16.04 -10.43 -18.77
N SER A 211 -16.29 -9.15 -18.48
CA SER A 211 -17.60 -8.52 -18.68
C SER A 211 -17.95 -8.35 -20.16
N PHE A 212 -16.96 -8.07 -21.00
CA PHE A 212 -17.14 -8.04 -22.47
C PHE A 212 -17.55 -9.44 -22.99
N ILE A 213 -16.90 -10.48 -22.56
CA ILE A 213 -17.26 -11.87 -22.94
C ILE A 213 -18.70 -12.17 -22.51
N CYS A 214 -19.06 -11.87 -21.26
CA CYS A 214 -20.43 -12.05 -20.77
C CYS A 214 -21.45 -11.23 -21.58
N TYR A 215 -21.13 -9.98 -21.92
CA TYR A 215 -21.97 -9.11 -22.73
C TYR A 215 -22.24 -9.74 -24.10
N GLU A 216 -21.20 -10.21 -24.78
CA GLU A 216 -21.33 -10.82 -26.11
C GLU A 216 -22.14 -12.14 -26.06
N ILE A 217 -21.96 -12.97 -25.04
CA ILE A 217 -22.77 -14.18 -24.82
C ILE A 217 -24.25 -13.79 -24.65
N CYS A 218 -24.54 -12.78 -23.83
CA CYS A 218 -25.93 -12.33 -23.57
C CYS A 218 -26.57 -11.65 -24.79
N LYS A 219 -25.78 -10.97 -25.61
CA LYS A 219 -26.23 -10.15 -26.76
C LYS A 219 -25.76 -10.70 -28.11
N TRP A 220 -25.47 -12.00 -28.16
CA TRP A 220 -24.93 -12.62 -29.36
C TRP A 220 -25.75 -12.29 -30.63
N SER A 221 -25.07 -11.78 -31.65
CA SER A 221 -25.65 -11.34 -32.94
C SER A 221 -24.79 -11.76 -34.14
N GLY A 222 -23.91 -12.77 -33.95
CA GLY A 222 -23.05 -13.31 -34.99
C GLY A 222 -21.58 -12.85 -34.92
N PHE A 223 -20.70 -13.62 -35.53
CA PHE A 223 -19.25 -13.41 -35.49
C PHE A 223 -18.80 -12.05 -36.01
N ARG A 224 -19.41 -11.51 -37.08
CA ARG A 224 -19.07 -10.20 -37.63
C ARG A 224 -19.22 -9.09 -36.60
N LYS A 225 -20.33 -9.11 -35.83
CA LYS A 225 -20.55 -8.14 -34.76
C LYS A 225 -19.55 -8.35 -33.64
N PHE A 226 -19.33 -9.60 -33.21
CA PHE A 226 -18.36 -9.92 -32.17
C PHE A 226 -16.97 -9.37 -32.48
N PHE A 227 -16.42 -9.65 -33.68
CA PHE A 227 -15.10 -9.14 -34.05
C PHE A 227 -15.05 -7.61 -34.20
N THR A 228 -16.16 -6.98 -34.63
CA THR A 228 -16.26 -5.51 -34.66
C THR A 228 -16.23 -4.94 -33.25
N ASP A 229 -16.99 -5.51 -32.33
CA ASP A 229 -17.05 -5.08 -30.94
C ASP A 229 -15.72 -5.33 -30.21
N LEU A 230 -15.11 -6.47 -30.45
CA LEU A 230 -13.76 -6.81 -29.95
C LEU A 230 -12.70 -5.80 -30.45
N GLY A 231 -12.73 -5.47 -31.75
CA GLY A 231 -11.81 -4.48 -32.32
C GLY A 231 -11.98 -3.08 -31.72
N LEU A 232 -13.24 -2.66 -31.46
CA LEU A 232 -13.52 -1.38 -30.78
C LEU A 232 -13.03 -1.41 -29.33
N MET A 233 -13.30 -2.48 -28.61
CA MET A 233 -12.82 -2.65 -27.23
C MET A 233 -11.30 -2.61 -27.17
N ALA A 234 -10.62 -3.39 -28.03
CA ALA A 234 -9.16 -3.42 -28.08
C ALA A 234 -8.57 -2.04 -28.42
N LEU A 235 -9.10 -1.36 -29.44
CA LEU A 235 -8.63 -0.03 -29.85
C LEU A 235 -8.74 0.99 -28.72
N PHE A 236 -9.92 1.13 -28.14
CA PHE A 236 -10.14 2.17 -27.12
C PHE A 236 -9.55 1.81 -25.76
N SER A 237 -9.34 0.53 -25.45
CA SER A 237 -8.51 0.10 -24.32
C SER A 237 -7.05 0.42 -24.54
N ALA A 238 -6.51 0.11 -25.72
CA ALA A 238 -5.11 0.44 -26.05
C ALA A 238 -4.86 1.95 -26.02
N LEU A 239 -5.79 2.76 -26.53
CA LEU A 239 -5.67 4.21 -26.45
C LEU A 239 -5.75 4.71 -25.00
N ALA A 240 -6.65 4.16 -24.19
CA ALA A 240 -6.76 4.52 -22.77
C ALA A 240 -5.46 4.20 -22.01
N ILE A 241 -4.92 2.98 -22.19
CA ILE A 241 -3.64 2.56 -21.59
C ILE A 241 -2.47 3.36 -22.17
N GLY A 242 -2.46 3.64 -23.48
CA GLY A 242 -1.43 4.48 -24.10
C GLY A 242 -1.41 5.90 -23.54
N MET A 243 -2.54 6.44 -23.11
CA MET A 243 -2.60 7.74 -22.43
C MET A 243 -1.96 7.71 -21.03
N THR A 244 -1.82 6.55 -20.39
CA THR A 244 -1.15 6.41 -19.08
C THR A 244 0.36 6.17 -19.22
N ALA A 245 0.87 5.97 -20.44
CA ALA A 245 2.24 5.51 -20.68
C ALA A 245 3.33 6.39 -20.04
N ILE A 246 3.05 7.67 -19.83
CA ILE A 246 3.96 8.62 -19.14
C ILE A 246 4.33 8.15 -17.73
N LEU A 247 3.42 7.46 -17.02
CA LEU A 247 3.65 6.86 -15.71
C LEU A 247 3.93 5.36 -15.80
N GLU A 248 3.20 4.65 -16.65
CA GLU A 248 3.23 3.19 -16.65
C GLU A 248 4.53 2.60 -17.21
N LEU A 249 5.14 3.21 -18.23
CA LEU A 249 6.40 2.69 -18.76
C LEU A 249 7.56 2.83 -17.77
N PRO A 250 7.78 4.00 -17.12
CA PRO A 250 8.76 4.09 -16.04
C PRO A 250 8.47 3.13 -14.88
N THR A 251 7.19 2.97 -14.53
CA THR A 251 6.77 2.06 -13.47
C THR A 251 7.10 0.60 -13.81
N LEU A 252 6.82 0.16 -15.03
CA LEU A 252 7.17 -1.19 -15.47
C LEU A 252 8.69 -1.43 -15.42
N ALA A 253 9.50 -0.43 -15.81
CA ALA A 253 10.95 -0.51 -15.67
C ALA A 253 11.38 -0.59 -14.19
N ALA A 254 10.81 0.25 -13.32
CA ALA A 254 11.09 0.24 -11.89
C ALA A 254 10.67 -1.08 -11.22
N LEU A 255 9.52 -1.65 -11.57
CA LEU A 255 9.04 -2.93 -11.03
C LEU A 255 9.99 -4.10 -11.29
N GLN A 256 10.78 -4.06 -12.37
CA GLN A 256 11.80 -5.09 -12.66
C GLN A 256 12.92 -5.13 -11.63
N THR A 257 13.12 -4.06 -10.86
CA THR A 257 14.13 -3.98 -9.80
C THR A 257 13.57 -4.26 -8.40
N THR A 258 12.26 -4.56 -8.28
CA THR A 258 11.59 -4.78 -6.99
C THR A 258 11.40 -6.26 -6.67
N GLN A 259 11.04 -6.58 -5.42
CA GLN A 259 10.74 -7.94 -4.97
C GLN A 259 9.62 -8.62 -5.77
N SER A 260 8.71 -7.87 -6.36
CA SER A 260 7.62 -8.43 -7.17
C SER A 260 8.14 -9.14 -8.44
N SER A 261 9.29 -8.73 -8.98
CA SER A 261 9.90 -9.37 -10.17
C SER A 261 10.54 -10.73 -9.90
N VAL A 262 10.81 -11.05 -8.64
CA VAL A 262 11.47 -12.30 -8.23
C VAL A 262 10.48 -13.48 -8.15
N ASN A 263 9.17 -13.20 -8.15
CA ASN A 263 8.14 -14.24 -8.04
C ASN A 263 7.99 -15.02 -9.35
N SER A 264 8.01 -16.35 -9.28
CA SER A 264 7.74 -17.26 -10.40
C SER A 264 6.30 -17.79 -10.37
N PHE A 265 5.80 -18.22 -11.55
CA PHE A 265 4.51 -18.88 -11.64
C PHE A 265 4.50 -20.17 -10.79
N PRO A 266 3.45 -20.43 -9.98
CA PRO A 266 3.40 -21.59 -9.11
C PRO A 266 3.43 -22.90 -9.92
N GLU A 267 4.37 -23.77 -9.60
CA GLU A 267 4.46 -25.10 -10.18
C GLU A 267 3.38 -26.04 -9.61
N GLY A 268 2.76 -26.81 -10.50
CA GLY A 268 1.68 -27.73 -10.15
C GLY A 268 0.41 -27.02 -9.64
N PHE A 269 -0.65 -27.79 -9.40
CA PHE A 269 -1.88 -27.23 -8.84
C PHE A 269 -1.71 -26.96 -7.35
N ARG A 270 -1.95 -25.71 -6.91
CA ARG A 270 -1.85 -25.31 -5.50
C ARG A 270 -3.09 -24.54 -5.07
N LEU A 271 -3.49 -24.74 -3.82
CA LEU A 271 -4.53 -23.95 -3.16
C LEU A 271 -3.92 -22.75 -2.42
N ASN A 272 -4.72 -21.74 -2.20
CA ASN A 272 -4.32 -20.57 -1.41
C ASN A 272 -4.18 -20.96 0.08
N ILE A 273 -3.28 -20.31 0.80
CA ILE A 273 -2.94 -20.63 2.21
C ILE A 273 -4.17 -20.58 3.13
N ALA A 274 -5.15 -19.70 2.83
CA ALA A 274 -6.37 -19.56 3.62
C ALA A 274 -7.36 -20.76 3.52
N SER A 275 -7.09 -21.73 2.65
CA SER A 275 -8.00 -22.85 2.37
C SER A 275 -7.29 -24.21 2.43
N GLU A 276 -6.91 -24.64 3.63
CA GLU A 276 -6.37 -25.98 3.87
C GLU A 276 -7.34 -27.09 3.45
N ASN A 277 -8.65 -26.80 3.54
CA ASN A 277 -9.72 -27.64 3.01
C ASN A 277 -10.47 -26.86 1.94
N THR A 278 -10.42 -27.33 0.68
CA THR A 278 -11.00 -26.65 -0.49
C THR A 278 -12.48 -26.33 -0.33
N TRP A 279 -13.28 -27.31 0.15
CA TRP A 279 -14.72 -27.11 0.33
C TRP A 279 -15.05 -26.16 1.48
N LYS A 280 -14.33 -26.28 2.60
CA LYS A 280 -14.49 -25.37 3.73
C LYS A 280 -14.08 -23.96 3.34
N GLY A 281 -12.94 -23.77 2.70
CA GLY A 281 -12.47 -22.47 2.23
C GLY A 281 -13.43 -21.81 1.23
N LEU A 282 -14.04 -22.60 0.32
CA LEU A 282 -15.07 -22.10 -0.60
C LEU A 282 -16.32 -21.62 0.14
N LEU A 283 -16.83 -22.42 1.09
CA LEU A 283 -17.99 -22.05 1.90
C LEU A 283 -17.71 -20.83 2.78
N ASP A 284 -16.53 -20.75 3.38
CA ASP A 284 -16.10 -19.60 4.19
C ASP A 284 -15.99 -18.31 3.36
N ALA A 285 -15.46 -18.40 2.13
CA ALA A 285 -15.42 -17.28 1.21
C ALA A 285 -16.83 -16.84 0.79
N MET A 286 -17.69 -17.76 0.41
CA MET A 286 -19.08 -17.47 0.04
C MET A 286 -19.86 -16.83 1.20
N ARG A 287 -19.65 -17.29 2.43
CA ARG A 287 -20.29 -16.76 3.62
C ARG A 287 -19.94 -15.29 3.90
N GLN A 288 -18.80 -14.79 3.41
CA GLN A 288 -18.39 -13.38 3.61
C GLN A 288 -19.39 -12.36 3.03
N VAL A 289 -20.33 -12.78 2.19
CA VAL A 289 -21.43 -11.92 1.74
C VAL A 289 -22.51 -11.73 2.81
N ALA A 290 -22.58 -12.59 3.83
CA ALA A 290 -23.64 -12.58 4.83
C ALA A 290 -23.53 -11.45 5.85
N GLY A 291 -22.33 -10.89 6.05
CA GLY A 291 -22.14 -9.79 6.99
C GLY A 291 -20.75 -9.18 6.94
N ASN A 292 -20.61 -7.96 7.44
CA ASN A 292 -19.36 -7.21 7.52
C ASN A 292 -18.76 -7.34 8.93
N GLN A 293 -17.98 -8.37 9.17
CA GLN A 293 -17.35 -8.63 10.47
C GLN A 293 -16.28 -7.55 10.79
N ASN A 294 -16.36 -6.96 11.97
CA ASN A 294 -15.41 -5.95 12.48
C ASN A 294 -15.13 -4.81 11.48
N GLY A 295 -16.15 -4.38 10.74
CA GLY A 295 -15.98 -3.40 9.68
C GLY A 295 -15.10 -3.87 8.52
N GLY A 296 -14.81 -5.17 8.41
CA GLY A 296 -13.90 -5.75 7.41
C GLY A 296 -12.41 -5.69 7.81
N LEU A 297 -12.05 -5.05 8.91
CA LEU A 297 -10.65 -4.85 9.33
C LEU A 297 -9.91 -6.17 9.60
N ALA A 298 -10.60 -7.17 10.17
CA ALA A 298 -10.03 -8.49 10.45
C ALA A 298 -9.61 -9.27 9.20
N GLN A 299 -10.10 -8.90 8.02
CA GLN A 299 -9.80 -9.54 6.75
C GLN A 299 -8.55 -8.98 6.06
N SER A 300 -7.88 -8.00 6.67
CA SER A 300 -6.70 -7.34 6.09
C SER A 300 -5.40 -8.10 6.32
N PHE A 301 -5.41 -9.20 7.08
CA PHE A 301 -4.22 -9.99 7.36
C PHE A 301 -3.96 -11.07 6.31
N LYS A 302 -2.75 -11.65 6.33
CA LYS A 302 -2.27 -12.64 5.36
C LYS A 302 -3.19 -13.85 5.19
N GLU A 303 -3.82 -14.29 6.26
CA GLU A 303 -4.73 -15.44 6.32
C GLU A 303 -6.22 -15.03 6.37
N GLY A 304 -6.52 -13.80 5.98
CA GLY A 304 -7.89 -13.28 5.94
C GLY A 304 -8.76 -13.92 4.87
N LEU A 305 -10.05 -13.62 4.93
CA LEU A 305 -11.05 -13.98 3.95
C LEU A 305 -11.42 -12.77 3.08
N PRO A 306 -12.00 -12.94 1.89
CA PRO A 306 -12.36 -11.83 1.02
C PRO A 306 -13.45 -10.95 1.62
N ASN A 307 -13.33 -9.62 1.47
CA ASN A 307 -14.32 -8.64 1.91
C ASN A 307 -15.44 -8.52 0.87
N LEU A 308 -16.54 -9.26 1.02
CA LEU A 308 -17.61 -9.40 0.02
C LEU A 308 -18.93 -8.74 0.41
N TYR A 309 -19.16 -8.42 1.69
CA TYR A 309 -20.43 -7.86 2.14
C TYR A 309 -20.74 -6.54 1.43
N CYS A 310 -21.93 -6.45 0.90
CA CYS A 310 -22.48 -5.26 0.26
C CYS A 310 -23.99 -5.08 0.56
N GLY A 311 -24.42 -5.55 1.71
CA GLY A 311 -25.79 -5.48 2.22
C GLY A 311 -26.49 -6.84 2.28
N VAL A 312 -27.08 -7.16 3.42
CA VAL A 312 -27.94 -8.37 3.60
C VAL A 312 -29.10 -8.33 2.62
N PHE A 313 -29.67 -7.15 2.42
CA PHE A 313 -30.72 -6.89 1.44
C PHE A 313 -30.33 -7.33 0.02
N ALA A 314 -29.11 -7.00 -0.40
CA ALA A 314 -28.59 -7.35 -1.71
C ALA A 314 -28.51 -8.87 -1.91
N ASN A 315 -28.17 -9.64 -0.87
CA ASN A 315 -28.09 -11.11 -0.95
C ASN A 315 -29.44 -11.74 -1.27
N VAL A 316 -30.53 -11.29 -0.64
CA VAL A 316 -31.89 -11.80 -0.94
C VAL A 316 -32.25 -11.55 -2.40
N PHE A 317 -31.97 -10.36 -2.90
CA PHE A 317 -32.26 -10.01 -4.28
C PHE A 317 -31.33 -10.67 -5.29
N ALA A 318 -30.09 -11.00 -4.92
CA ALA A 318 -29.21 -11.83 -5.74
C ALA A 318 -29.76 -13.23 -5.95
N PHE A 319 -30.35 -13.84 -4.94
CA PHE A 319 -31.09 -15.13 -5.11
C PHE A 319 -32.37 -14.95 -5.93
N LEU A 320 -33.14 -13.90 -5.69
CA LEU A 320 -34.33 -13.60 -6.48
C LEU A 320 -34.01 -13.37 -7.97
N PHE A 321 -32.82 -12.85 -8.28
CA PHE A 321 -32.36 -12.75 -9.67
C PHE A 321 -32.40 -14.08 -10.41
N LEU A 322 -32.05 -15.18 -9.73
CA LEU A 322 -32.07 -16.53 -10.29
C LEU A 322 -33.50 -17.03 -10.55
N PHE A 323 -34.45 -16.59 -9.71
CA PHE A 323 -35.86 -17.05 -9.78
C PHE A 323 -36.72 -16.13 -10.65
N SER A 324 -36.26 -14.97 -11.08
CA SER A 324 -37.03 -14.10 -11.98
C SER A 324 -37.30 -14.79 -13.33
N LYS A 325 -38.53 -14.66 -13.83
CA LYS A 325 -38.93 -15.17 -15.14
C LYS A 325 -38.58 -14.22 -16.28
N ASN A 326 -38.41 -12.93 -15.96
CA ASN A 326 -38.18 -11.88 -16.94
C ASN A 326 -36.69 -11.70 -17.27
N ILE A 327 -35.81 -12.24 -16.42
CA ILE A 327 -34.37 -12.22 -16.65
C ILE A 327 -34.00 -13.44 -17.50
N ARG A 328 -33.32 -13.19 -18.62
CA ARG A 328 -32.91 -14.24 -19.55
C ARG A 328 -31.99 -15.24 -18.89
N VAL A 329 -32.13 -16.52 -19.26
CA VAL A 329 -31.27 -17.60 -18.72
C VAL A 329 -29.79 -17.34 -18.98
N ARG A 330 -29.42 -16.82 -20.15
CA ARG A 330 -28.02 -16.46 -20.48
C ARG A 330 -27.45 -15.41 -19.54
N ASP A 331 -28.23 -14.37 -19.18
CA ASP A 331 -27.80 -13.32 -18.24
C ASP A 331 -27.55 -13.92 -16.86
N LYS A 332 -28.40 -14.87 -16.42
CA LYS A 332 -28.21 -15.59 -15.15
C LYS A 332 -26.97 -16.48 -15.16
N ILE A 333 -26.77 -17.24 -16.23
CA ILE A 333 -25.59 -18.13 -16.36
C ILE A 333 -24.32 -17.28 -16.34
N CYS A 334 -24.23 -16.18 -17.08
CA CYS A 334 -23.06 -15.31 -17.11
C CYS A 334 -22.77 -14.71 -15.72
N ALA A 335 -23.78 -14.20 -15.03
CA ALA A 335 -23.61 -13.61 -13.71
C ALA A 335 -23.16 -14.65 -12.68
N VAL A 336 -23.78 -15.85 -12.66
CA VAL A 336 -23.37 -16.94 -11.77
C VAL A 336 -21.98 -17.45 -12.10
N ALA A 337 -21.65 -17.58 -13.40
CA ALA A 337 -20.32 -18.00 -13.83
C ALA A 337 -19.22 -17.03 -13.36
N LEU A 338 -19.48 -15.71 -13.41
CA LEU A 338 -18.57 -14.72 -12.84
C LEU A 338 -18.39 -14.90 -11.32
N LEU A 339 -19.48 -15.05 -10.57
CA LEU A 339 -19.39 -15.26 -9.12
C LEU A 339 -18.65 -16.56 -8.78
N ILE A 340 -18.90 -17.64 -9.51
CA ILE A 340 -18.16 -18.90 -9.36
C ILE A 340 -16.68 -18.70 -9.69
N PHE A 341 -16.37 -18.02 -10.78
CA PHE A 341 -14.98 -17.74 -11.17
C PHE A 341 -14.23 -16.94 -10.10
N PHE A 342 -14.86 -15.93 -9.49
CA PHE A 342 -14.26 -15.20 -8.37
C PHE A 342 -14.06 -16.11 -7.14
N ASN A 343 -15.06 -16.93 -6.76
CA ASN A 343 -14.91 -17.85 -5.63
C ASN A 343 -13.78 -18.85 -5.88
N VAL A 344 -13.64 -19.37 -7.10
CA VAL A 344 -12.54 -20.24 -7.50
C VAL A 344 -11.21 -19.48 -7.47
N SER A 345 -11.20 -18.19 -7.86
CA SER A 345 -10.01 -17.34 -7.82
C SER A 345 -9.53 -17.04 -6.40
N PHE A 346 -10.42 -17.03 -5.40
CA PHE A 346 -10.02 -16.87 -4.00
C PHE A 346 -9.32 -18.10 -3.44
N ILE A 347 -9.47 -19.27 -4.06
CA ILE A 347 -8.98 -20.54 -3.55
C ILE A 347 -7.77 -21.04 -4.32
N ILE A 348 -7.75 -20.88 -5.65
CA ILE A 348 -6.68 -21.39 -6.53
C ILE A 348 -5.53 -20.36 -6.57
N ARG A 349 -4.34 -20.81 -6.11
CA ARG A 349 -3.14 -19.97 -6.02
C ARG A 349 -2.67 -19.42 -7.37
N GLN A 350 -2.81 -20.18 -8.46
CA GLN A 350 -2.47 -19.72 -9.82
C GLN A 350 -3.35 -18.55 -10.27
N LEU A 351 -4.66 -18.58 -9.96
CA LEU A 351 -5.57 -17.49 -10.29
C LEU A 351 -5.29 -16.26 -9.42
N ASP A 352 -5.00 -16.46 -8.15
CA ASP A 352 -4.59 -15.39 -7.24
C ASP A 352 -3.32 -14.67 -7.75
N TYR A 353 -2.32 -15.44 -8.19
CA TYR A 353 -1.10 -14.93 -8.82
C TYR A 353 -1.39 -14.08 -10.07
N ILE A 354 -2.28 -14.56 -10.96
CA ILE A 354 -2.69 -13.80 -12.17
C ILE A 354 -3.42 -12.53 -11.79
N TRP A 355 -4.38 -12.60 -10.85
CA TRP A 355 -5.11 -11.42 -10.40
C TRP A 355 -4.18 -10.34 -9.85
N HIS A 356 -3.17 -10.72 -9.08
CA HIS A 356 -2.25 -9.79 -8.45
C HIS A 356 -1.10 -9.31 -9.37
N GLY A 357 -1.24 -9.45 -10.70
CA GLY A 357 -0.24 -8.96 -11.65
C GLY A 357 1.02 -9.80 -11.67
N PHE A 358 0.86 -11.11 -11.62
CA PHE A 358 1.93 -12.12 -11.69
C PHE A 358 2.91 -12.07 -10.51
N HIS A 359 2.38 -11.79 -9.32
CA HIS A 359 3.15 -11.93 -8.06
C HIS A 359 2.23 -12.34 -6.90
N PHE A 360 2.83 -12.68 -5.75
CA PHE A 360 2.09 -12.95 -4.52
C PHE A 360 2.15 -11.76 -3.58
N THR A 361 1.02 -11.44 -2.97
CA THR A 361 0.96 -10.41 -1.94
C THR A 361 1.49 -10.96 -0.61
N ASN A 362 2.28 -10.17 0.12
CA ASN A 362 2.73 -10.55 1.46
C ASN A 362 1.59 -10.50 2.48
N MET A 363 0.73 -9.49 2.35
CA MET A 363 -0.41 -9.21 3.22
C MET A 363 -1.60 -8.78 2.36
N ILE A 364 -2.79 -8.70 2.95
CA ILE A 364 -4.00 -8.18 2.30
C ILE A 364 -4.36 -9.01 1.05
N PRO A 365 -4.80 -10.26 1.23
CA PRO A 365 -5.20 -11.12 0.12
C PRO A 365 -6.51 -10.61 -0.53
N TYR A 366 -6.81 -11.10 -1.72
CA TYR A 366 -8.09 -10.89 -2.41
C TYR A 366 -8.44 -9.41 -2.68
N ARG A 367 -7.45 -8.58 -2.99
CA ARG A 367 -7.61 -7.15 -3.27
C ARG A 367 -8.62 -6.86 -4.39
N PHE A 368 -8.86 -7.81 -5.28
CA PHE A 368 -9.85 -7.76 -6.37
C PHE A 368 -11.29 -8.06 -5.96
N SER A 369 -11.57 -8.35 -4.68
CA SER A 369 -12.89 -8.81 -4.22
C SER A 369 -14.02 -7.77 -4.36
N PHE A 370 -13.71 -6.48 -4.55
CA PHE A 370 -14.73 -5.45 -4.88
C PHE A 370 -15.47 -5.71 -6.20
N LEU A 371 -14.85 -6.43 -7.12
CA LEU A 371 -15.46 -6.84 -8.39
C LEU A 371 -16.61 -7.83 -8.16
N TYR A 372 -16.47 -8.71 -7.17
CA TYR A 372 -17.55 -9.61 -6.72
C TYR A 372 -18.75 -8.83 -6.21
N SER A 373 -18.51 -7.86 -5.31
CA SER A 373 -19.56 -6.99 -4.76
C SER A 373 -20.27 -6.19 -5.86
N PHE A 374 -19.54 -5.71 -6.87
CA PHE A 374 -20.09 -5.04 -8.03
C PHE A 374 -21.07 -5.95 -8.80
N VAL A 375 -20.70 -7.20 -9.09
CA VAL A 375 -21.57 -8.18 -9.79
C VAL A 375 -22.79 -8.50 -8.95
N LEU A 376 -22.61 -8.73 -7.65
CA LEU A 376 -23.69 -9.05 -6.74
C LEU A 376 -24.74 -7.93 -6.65
N LEU A 377 -24.29 -6.67 -6.53
CA LEU A 377 -25.16 -5.50 -6.50
C LEU A 377 -25.87 -5.27 -7.84
N TYR A 378 -25.20 -5.53 -8.97
CA TYR A 378 -25.83 -5.49 -10.28
C TYR A 378 -26.96 -6.51 -10.39
N MET A 379 -26.74 -7.76 -9.99
CA MET A 379 -27.76 -8.81 -9.94
C MET A 379 -28.93 -8.42 -9.03
N ALA A 380 -28.61 -7.96 -7.83
CA ALA A 380 -29.60 -7.58 -6.83
C ALA A 380 -30.48 -6.40 -7.32
N TYR A 381 -29.87 -5.35 -7.87
CA TYR A 381 -30.64 -4.21 -8.40
C TYR A 381 -31.55 -4.62 -9.56
N ARG A 382 -31.09 -5.48 -10.45
CA ARG A 382 -31.89 -5.97 -11.57
C ARG A 382 -33.11 -6.77 -11.11
N ALA A 383 -32.94 -7.59 -10.07
CA ALA A 383 -34.07 -8.28 -9.43
C ALA A 383 -34.98 -7.31 -8.66
N TYR A 384 -34.40 -6.29 -8.00
CA TYR A 384 -35.16 -5.28 -7.27
C TYR A 384 -36.14 -4.52 -8.17
N LEU A 385 -35.81 -4.30 -9.43
CA LEU A 385 -36.72 -3.68 -10.41
C LEU A 385 -37.97 -4.50 -10.67
N GLU A 386 -37.92 -5.80 -10.42
CA GLU A 386 -39.03 -6.75 -10.60
C GLU A 386 -39.68 -7.18 -9.27
N ARG A 387 -39.39 -6.47 -8.16
CA ARG A 387 -39.77 -6.88 -6.79
C ARG A 387 -41.27 -7.14 -6.60
N GLU A 388 -42.14 -6.49 -7.39
CA GLU A 388 -43.60 -6.64 -7.29
C GLU A 388 -44.16 -7.88 -8.02
N GLN A 389 -43.33 -8.56 -8.84
CA GLN A 389 -43.70 -9.71 -9.66
C GLN A 389 -43.33 -11.05 -9.03
N PHE A 390 -42.54 -11.06 -7.95
CA PHE A 390 -42.15 -12.28 -7.28
C PHE A 390 -43.33 -12.93 -6.55
N ARG A 391 -43.38 -14.25 -6.63
CA ARG A 391 -44.35 -15.08 -5.91
C ARG A 391 -43.86 -15.39 -4.50
N LEU A 392 -44.76 -15.64 -3.58
CA LEU A 392 -44.47 -15.96 -2.17
C LEU A 392 -43.39 -17.01 -2.03
N TRP A 393 -43.51 -18.14 -2.75
CA TRP A 393 -42.52 -19.21 -2.68
C TRP A 393 -41.10 -18.80 -3.11
N GLN A 394 -40.98 -17.92 -4.08
CA GLN A 394 -39.68 -17.40 -4.55
C GLN A 394 -39.00 -16.54 -3.47
N VAL A 395 -39.78 -15.69 -2.80
CA VAL A 395 -39.28 -14.86 -1.70
C VAL A 395 -38.87 -15.74 -0.51
N ILE A 396 -39.69 -16.73 -0.14
CA ILE A 396 -39.35 -17.66 0.94
C ILE A 396 -38.09 -18.46 0.60
N LEU A 397 -38.01 -19.04 -0.60
CA LEU A 397 -36.83 -19.80 -1.00
C LEU A 397 -35.56 -18.96 -1.03
N ALA A 398 -35.62 -17.72 -1.56
CA ALA A 398 -34.48 -16.78 -1.53
C ALA A 398 -34.06 -16.47 -0.09
N GLY A 399 -35.03 -16.31 0.80
CA GLY A 399 -34.76 -16.08 2.22
C GLY A 399 -34.10 -17.29 2.89
N VAL A 400 -34.59 -18.50 2.61
CA VAL A 400 -33.96 -19.74 3.14
C VAL A 400 -32.55 -19.90 2.66
N LEU A 401 -32.27 -19.61 1.38
CA LEU A 401 -30.90 -19.64 0.84
C LEU A 401 -29.99 -18.56 1.47
N ALA A 402 -30.51 -17.34 1.69
CA ALA A 402 -29.78 -16.29 2.36
C ALA A 402 -29.49 -16.64 3.83
N ILE A 403 -30.45 -17.23 4.55
CA ILE A 403 -30.25 -17.77 5.91
C ILE A 403 -29.22 -18.91 5.88
N GLY A 404 -29.32 -19.81 4.92
CA GLY A 404 -28.36 -20.88 4.72
C GLY A 404 -26.92 -20.39 4.57
N LEU A 405 -26.69 -19.30 3.84
CA LEU A 405 -25.37 -18.67 3.73
C LEU A 405 -24.82 -18.18 5.08
N VAL A 406 -25.68 -17.69 5.97
CA VAL A 406 -25.26 -17.24 7.31
C VAL A 406 -24.75 -18.41 8.15
N PHE A 407 -25.29 -19.60 7.97
CA PHE A 407 -25.01 -20.79 8.80
C PHE A 407 -24.26 -21.92 8.07
N CYS A 408 -23.82 -21.71 6.83
CA CYS A 408 -23.21 -22.79 6.02
C CYS A 408 -21.79 -23.18 6.46
N SER A 409 -21.15 -22.41 7.33
CA SER A 409 -19.79 -22.63 7.76
C SER A 409 -19.62 -22.40 9.26
N ASP A 410 -18.65 -23.10 9.83
CA ASP A 410 -18.32 -23.12 11.25
C ASP A 410 -17.49 -21.91 11.71
N SER A 411 -17.29 -20.96 10.82
CA SER A 411 -16.22 -20.01 11.00
C SER A 411 -16.58 -18.79 11.85
N ARG A 412 -15.63 -18.38 12.59
CA ARG A 412 -15.05 -17.05 12.98
C ARG A 412 -15.99 -15.82 13.06
N PHE A 413 -17.29 -15.90 12.81
CA PHE A 413 -18.19 -14.77 13.06
C PHE A 413 -18.62 -14.72 14.53
N ASP A 414 -18.54 -13.53 15.12
CA ASP A 414 -19.09 -13.26 16.44
C ASP A 414 -20.62 -13.54 16.48
N THR A 415 -21.08 -14.13 17.54
CA THR A 415 -22.51 -14.50 17.74
C THR A 415 -23.43 -13.28 17.67
N LEU A 416 -23.02 -12.13 18.23
CA LEU A 416 -23.80 -10.90 18.17
C LEU A 416 -23.98 -10.42 16.73
N TYR A 417 -22.93 -10.57 15.95
CA TYR A 417 -22.89 -10.19 14.55
C TYR A 417 -23.84 -11.05 13.70
N LEU A 418 -23.84 -12.36 13.91
CA LEU A 418 -24.79 -13.27 13.26
C LEU A 418 -26.23 -12.94 13.65
N ALA A 419 -26.48 -12.60 14.94
CA ALA A 419 -27.79 -12.28 15.42
C ALA A 419 -28.39 -11.03 14.75
N TYR A 420 -27.63 -9.92 14.65
CA TYR A 420 -28.20 -8.73 14.02
C TYR A 420 -28.37 -8.85 12.52
N ASN A 421 -27.44 -9.52 11.81
CA ASN A 421 -27.60 -9.79 10.37
C ASN A 421 -28.79 -10.73 10.12
N GLY A 422 -28.96 -11.75 10.96
CA GLY A 422 -30.15 -12.62 10.94
C GLY A 422 -31.45 -11.86 11.19
N ALA A 423 -31.47 -10.95 12.17
CA ALA A 423 -32.63 -10.10 12.48
C ALA A 423 -32.99 -9.17 11.28
N LEU A 424 -31.99 -8.52 10.66
CA LEU A 424 -32.21 -7.72 9.45
C LEU A 424 -32.77 -8.57 8.31
N LEU A 425 -32.24 -9.77 8.11
CA LEU A 425 -32.73 -10.69 7.07
C LEU A 425 -34.19 -11.07 7.30
N LEU A 426 -34.55 -11.45 8.53
CA LEU A 426 -35.95 -11.75 8.88
C LEU A 426 -36.87 -10.55 8.68
N LEU A 427 -36.41 -9.34 9.03
CA LEU A 427 -37.17 -8.11 8.83
C LEU A 427 -37.40 -7.82 7.34
N TYR A 428 -36.38 -7.99 6.50
CA TYR A 428 -36.51 -7.85 5.06
C TYR A 428 -37.50 -8.86 4.48
N LEU A 429 -37.40 -10.12 4.90
CA LEU A 429 -38.34 -11.15 4.46
C LEU A 429 -39.77 -10.85 4.89
N PHE A 430 -39.98 -10.38 6.12
CA PHE A 430 -41.31 -9.95 6.58
C PHE A 430 -41.88 -8.85 5.70
N ILE A 431 -41.09 -7.77 5.42
CA ILE A 431 -41.49 -6.64 4.59
C ILE A 431 -41.85 -7.11 3.16
N MET A 432 -41.11 -8.05 2.61
CA MET A 432 -41.34 -8.58 1.26
C MET A 432 -42.52 -9.53 1.19
N VAL A 433 -42.75 -10.34 2.24
CA VAL A 433 -43.85 -11.32 2.30
C VAL A 433 -45.19 -10.66 2.60
N TYR A 434 -45.23 -9.64 3.47
CA TYR A 434 -46.48 -9.02 3.95
C TYR A 434 -47.42 -8.53 2.82
N PRO A 435 -46.97 -7.89 1.74
CA PRO A 435 -47.82 -7.54 0.62
C PRO A 435 -48.38 -8.75 -0.17
N LEU A 436 -47.66 -9.87 -0.13
CA LEU A 436 -48.02 -11.10 -0.84
C LEU A 436 -49.07 -11.94 -0.11
N LEU A 437 -49.35 -11.63 1.17
CA LEU A 437 -50.37 -12.30 2.00
C LEU A 437 -51.79 -11.75 1.77
N VAL A 438 -52.02 -10.86 0.82
CA VAL A 438 -53.35 -10.46 0.40
C VAL A 438 -54.03 -11.69 -0.22
N ARG A 439 -55.21 -12.01 0.27
CA ARG A 439 -55.97 -13.19 -0.24
C ARG A 439 -56.17 -13.08 -1.76
N LYS A 440 -56.00 -14.17 -2.46
CA LYS A 440 -56.26 -14.21 -3.90
C LYS A 440 -57.72 -13.82 -4.18
N VAL A 441 -57.93 -13.11 -5.26
CA VAL A 441 -59.26 -12.80 -5.75
C VAL A 441 -59.89 -14.12 -6.21
N PRO A 442 -61.11 -14.50 -5.72
CA PRO A 442 -61.82 -15.62 -6.25
C PRO A 442 -62.06 -15.49 -7.75
N ALA A 443 -62.14 -16.61 -8.47
CA ALA A 443 -62.35 -16.57 -9.93
C ALA A 443 -63.72 -16.03 -10.34
N ASP A 444 -64.65 -16.03 -9.42
CA ASP A 444 -66.07 -15.58 -9.53
C ASP A 444 -66.32 -14.24 -8.79
N ALA A 445 -65.29 -13.50 -8.39
CA ALA A 445 -65.42 -12.25 -7.66
C ALA A 445 -66.00 -11.15 -8.58
N ASP A 446 -66.86 -10.30 -8.01
CA ASP A 446 -67.32 -9.06 -8.65
C ASP A 446 -66.25 -8.03 -8.81
N GLU A 447 -66.49 -7.01 -9.68
CA GLU A 447 -65.53 -5.94 -9.98
C GLU A 447 -65.15 -5.14 -8.72
N GLU A 448 -66.06 -4.95 -7.78
CA GLU A 448 -65.84 -4.23 -6.55
C GLU A 448 -64.82 -4.97 -5.65
N THR A 449 -65.03 -6.28 -5.47
CA THR A 449 -64.08 -7.15 -4.70
C THR A 449 -62.70 -7.20 -5.34
N ILE A 450 -62.63 -7.23 -6.67
CA ILE A 450 -61.38 -7.15 -7.43
C ILE A 450 -60.66 -5.80 -7.17
N HIS A 451 -61.43 -4.68 -7.26
CA HIS A 451 -60.92 -3.35 -7.04
C HIS A 451 -60.41 -3.17 -5.60
N ASP A 452 -61.17 -3.55 -4.61
CA ASP A 452 -60.81 -3.42 -3.18
C ASP A 452 -59.55 -4.20 -2.81
N ARG A 453 -59.38 -5.41 -3.29
CA ARG A 453 -58.20 -6.22 -3.04
C ARG A 453 -56.96 -5.69 -3.76
N ASN A 454 -57.10 -5.18 -4.97
CA ASN A 454 -56.02 -4.50 -5.69
C ASN A 454 -55.63 -3.22 -4.95
N ALA A 455 -56.57 -2.43 -4.45
CA ALA A 455 -56.33 -1.23 -3.66
C ALA A 455 -55.63 -1.58 -2.33
N GLN A 456 -56.08 -2.67 -1.64
CA GLN A 456 -55.41 -3.15 -0.41
C GLN A 456 -53.97 -3.57 -0.69
N LYS A 457 -53.74 -4.33 -1.77
CA LYS A 457 -52.39 -4.75 -2.17
C LYS A 457 -51.50 -3.53 -2.48
N ALA A 458 -51.98 -2.57 -3.21
CA ALA A 458 -51.26 -1.34 -3.55
C ALA A 458 -50.90 -0.51 -2.30
N ARG A 459 -51.85 -0.35 -1.35
CA ARG A 459 -51.57 0.32 -0.05
C ARG A 459 -50.48 -0.40 0.74
N ARG A 460 -50.49 -1.76 0.85
CA ARG A 460 -49.47 -2.51 1.52
C ARG A 460 -48.10 -2.39 0.84
N ILE A 461 -48.04 -2.43 -0.50
CA ILE A 461 -46.82 -2.19 -1.28
C ILE A 461 -46.24 -0.81 -0.99
N GLN A 462 -47.07 0.23 -0.94
CA GLN A 462 -46.64 1.59 -0.66
C GLN A 462 -46.11 1.73 0.79
N GLN A 463 -46.81 1.16 1.77
CA GLN A 463 -46.39 1.15 3.18
C GLN A 463 -45.06 0.41 3.33
N CYS A 464 -44.96 -0.79 2.76
CA CYS A 464 -43.75 -1.59 2.78
C CYS A 464 -42.56 -0.93 2.08
N GLY A 465 -42.79 -0.20 0.99
CA GLY A 465 -41.74 0.53 0.27
C GLY A 465 -41.08 1.61 1.10
N GLY A 466 -41.87 2.36 1.87
CA GLY A 466 -41.34 3.36 2.82
C GLY A 466 -40.57 2.72 3.96
N PHE A 467 -41.15 1.66 4.56
CA PHE A 467 -40.51 0.94 5.65
C PHE A 467 -39.22 0.22 5.22
N LEU A 468 -39.22 -0.36 4.02
CA LEU A 468 -38.04 -0.95 3.41
C LEU A 468 -36.89 0.03 3.29
N ALA A 469 -37.16 1.26 2.82
CA ALA A 469 -36.13 2.30 2.72
C ALA A 469 -35.52 2.65 4.09
N VAL A 470 -36.37 2.73 5.14
CA VAL A 470 -35.90 2.96 6.50
C VAL A 470 -35.01 1.84 7.01
N VAL A 471 -35.39 0.57 6.76
CA VAL A 471 -34.59 -0.58 7.21
C VAL A 471 -33.26 -0.67 6.44
N ILE A 472 -33.23 -0.32 5.14
CA ILE A 472 -31.97 -0.25 4.39
C ILE A 472 -31.07 0.85 4.95
N VAL A 473 -31.59 2.03 5.25
CA VAL A 473 -30.82 3.11 5.89
C VAL A 473 -30.31 2.66 7.27
N LEU A 474 -31.12 1.95 8.06
CA LEU A 474 -30.70 1.38 9.32
C LEU A 474 -29.55 0.38 9.15
N GLU A 475 -29.62 -0.50 8.16
CA GLU A 475 -28.53 -1.43 7.85
C GLU A 475 -27.23 -0.67 7.53
N MET A 476 -27.29 0.39 6.72
CA MET A 476 -26.13 1.22 6.39
C MET A 476 -25.54 1.92 7.61
N VAL A 477 -26.41 2.44 8.48
CA VAL A 477 -26.00 3.08 9.75
C VAL A 477 -25.32 2.05 10.65
N LEU A 478 -25.89 0.85 10.81
CA LEU A 478 -25.29 -0.23 11.60
C LEU A 478 -23.93 -0.65 11.05
N ASN A 479 -23.77 -0.70 9.73
CA ASN A 479 -22.49 -1.00 9.09
C ASN A 479 -21.44 0.08 9.37
N LEU A 480 -21.81 1.37 9.32
CA LEU A 480 -20.94 2.50 9.67
C LEU A 480 -20.60 2.54 11.16
N VAL A 481 -21.56 2.22 12.03
CA VAL A 481 -21.34 2.11 13.48
C VAL A 481 -20.36 0.98 13.78
N ASN A 482 -20.55 -0.19 13.17
CA ASN A 482 -19.64 -1.33 13.29
C ASN A 482 -18.22 -0.96 12.86
N PHE A 483 -18.06 -0.28 11.72
CA PHE A 483 -16.77 0.24 11.30
C PHE A 483 -16.21 1.24 12.33
N GLY A 484 -17.01 2.22 12.77
CA GLY A 484 -16.59 3.25 13.73
C GLY A 484 -16.16 2.68 15.07
N VAL A 485 -16.85 1.65 15.59
CA VAL A 485 -16.48 0.99 16.86
C VAL A 485 -15.10 0.33 16.76
N ASN A 486 -14.84 -0.33 15.65
CA ASN A 486 -13.58 -1.08 15.41
C ASN A 486 -12.48 -0.23 14.77
N PHE A 487 -12.71 1.05 14.54
CA PHE A 487 -11.75 1.94 13.89
C PHE A 487 -10.49 2.13 14.75
N PRO A 488 -9.29 1.78 14.25
CA PRO A 488 -8.06 1.76 15.06
C PRO A 488 -7.38 3.12 15.21
N GLY A 489 -7.91 4.20 14.70
CA GLY A 489 -7.38 5.57 14.62
C GLY A 489 -6.11 5.88 15.42
N THR A 490 -5.27 6.75 14.90
CA THR A 490 -4.03 7.19 15.55
C THR A 490 -4.19 8.63 16.04
N SER A 491 -3.82 8.90 17.29
CA SER A 491 -3.81 10.28 17.81
C SER A 491 -2.78 11.13 17.08
N ILE A 492 -3.16 12.32 16.64
CA ILE A 492 -2.24 13.28 16.02
C ILE A 492 -1.27 13.92 17.02
N VAL A 493 -1.55 13.81 18.32
CA VAL A 493 -0.64 14.22 19.39
C VAL A 493 0.62 13.35 19.37
N TYR A 494 0.45 12.08 18.98
CA TYR A 494 1.53 11.10 18.86
C TYR A 494 1.94 10.82 17.42
N TYR A 495 1.52 11.65 16.47
CA TYR A 495 1.91 11.50 15.06
C TYR A 495 2.38 12.83 14.46
N PRO A 496 3.58 12.84 13.85
CA PRO A 496 4.66 11.91 14.16
C PRO A 496 5.15 12.10 15.59
N SER A 497 5.60 11.02 16.23
CA SER A 497 6.13 11.04 17.59
C SER A 497 7.22 12.11 17.73
N GLY A 498 7.19 12.95 18.78
CA GLY A 498 8.19 14.00 19.02
C GLY A 498 8.22 15.12 17.96
N LYS A 499 7.11 15.38 17.27
CA LYS A 499 7.04 16.26 16.09
C LYS A 499 7.67 17.63 16.29
N GLU A 500 7.39 18.30 17.39
CA GLU A 500 7.82 19.70 17.59
C GLU A 500 9.33 19.78 17.73
N TYR A 501 9.92 18.92 18.54
CA TYR A 501 11.37 18.91 18.78
C TYR A 501 12.13 18.45 17.55
N THR A 502 11.68 17.37 16.89
CA THR A 502 12.29 16.88 15.64
C THR A 502 12.24 17.94 14.53
N ALA A 503 11.07 18.59 14.33
CA ALA A 503 10.93 19.64 13.33
C ALA A 503 11.81 20.87 13.62
N SER A 504 11.96 21.26 14.90
CA SER A 504 12.83 22.34 15.32
C SER A 504 14.31 22.01 15.08
N MET A 505 14.69 20.75 15.38
CA MET A 505 16.05 20.28 15.15
C MET A 505 16.40 20.21 13.65
N ILE A 506 15.48 19.73 12.80
CA ILE A 506 15.69 19.69 11.35
C ILE A 506 15.82 21.09 10.78
N ARG A 507 15.02 22.04 11.27
CA ARG A 507 15.16 23.46 10.88
C ARG A 507 16.53 24.01 11.26
N TYR A 508 16.98 23.79 12.49
CA TYR A 508 18.30 24.20 12.96
C TYR A 508 19.41 23.57 12.10
N MET A 509 19.29 22.30 11.75
CA MET A 509 20.23 21.60 10.87
C MET A 509 20.30 22.25 9.49
N HIS A 510 19.16 22.57 8.86
CA HIS A 510 19.11 23.23 7.56
C HIS A 510 19.66 24.68 7.61
N GLU A 511 19.37 25.42 8.68
CA GLU A 511 19.93 26.77 8.88
C GLU A 511 21.45 26.76 9.07
N ARG A 512 21.97 25.72 9.74
CA ARG A 512 23.41 25.53 9.93
C ARG A 512 24.12 25.23 8.60
N GLU A 513 23.51 24.39 7.77
CA GLU A 513 24.08 23.88 6.51
C GLU A 513 23.55 24.63 5.28
N TRP A 514 23.18 25.89 5.42
CA TRP A 514 22.56 26.68 4.35
C TRP A 514 23.42 26.81 3.06
N ASN A 515 24.73 26.62 3.14
CA ASN A 515 25.67 26.64 2.00
C ASN A 515 25.99 25.23 1.46
N GLU A 516 25.62 24.19 2.15
CA GLU A 516 25.89 22.80 1.74
C GLU A 516 24.87 22.36 0.70
N LEU A 517 25.33 21.94 -0.47
CA LEU A 517 24.43 21.53 -1.55
C LEU A 517 23.77 20.17 -1.27
N PHE A 518 24.49 19.29 -0.59
CA PHE A 518 23.98 17.94 -0.24
C PHE A 518 24.67 17.38 1.00
N TYR A 519 23.91 16.84 1.91
CA TYR A 519 24.36 16.01 3.02
C TYR A 519 23.27 15.04 3.43
N ARG A 520 23.64 13.97 4.12
CA ARG A 520 22.67 13.01 4.68
C ARG A 520 22.56 13.18 6.19
N ALA A 521 21.34 13.01 6.65
CA ALA A 521 21.04 12.88 8.07
C ALA A 521 20.11 11.66 8.27
N GLU A 522 20.12 11.08 9.46
CA GLU A 522 19.16 10.03 9.79
C GLU A 522 18.69 10.15 11.23
N THR A 523 17.62 9.47 11.57
CA THR A 523 16.95 9.58 12.86
C THR A 523 17.01 8.22 13.56
N THR A 524 17.56 8.17 14.76
CA THR A 524 17.37 7.01 15.66
C THR A 524 15.93 7.01 16.16
N HIS A 525 15.36 5.86 16.48
CA HIS A 525 13.97 5.78 16.96
C HIS A 525 13.01 6.52 16.01
N SER A 526 12.97 6.04 14.77
CA SER A 526 12.26 6.69 13.66
C SER A 526 10.81 7.07 14.01
N GLN A 527 10.36 8.23 13.53
CA GLN A 527 8.96 8.66 13.65
C GLN A 527 8.06 7.79 12.76
N THR A 528 8.52 7.59 11.54
CA THR A 528 7.94 6.70 10.54
C THR A 528 9.08 5.97 9.82
N LEU A 529 8.76 4.97 9.00
CA LEU A 529 9.78 4.29 8.20
C LEU A 529 10.16 5.07 6.92
N ASN A 530 9.72 6.32 6.80
CA ASN A 530 10.02 7.24 5.69
C ASN A 530 10.19 8.68 6.22
N ASP A 531 10.98 8.85 7.24
CA ASP A 531 11.16 10.14 7.92
C ASP A 531 11.79 11.22 7.04
N GLY A 532 12.70 10.86 6.13
CA GLY A 532 13.24 11.79 5.14
C GLY A 532 12.14 12.41 4.27
N ALA A 533 11.20 11.59 3.76
CA ALA A 533 10.06 12.05 2.99
C ALA A 533 9.12 12.94 3.82
N LEU A 534 8.86 12.57 5.07
CA LEU A 534 7.98 13.32 5.97
C LEU A 534 8.57 14.67 6.34
N ASN A 535 9.84 14.73 6.72
CA ASN A 535 10.50 15.84 7.37
C ASN A 535 11.44 16.66 6.47
N ASN A 536 11.57 16.28 5.18
CA ASN A 536 12.40 17.03 4.21
C ASN A 536 13.91 17.01 4.51
N TYR A 537 14.48 15.85 4.67
CA TYR A 537 15.93 15.67 4.69
C TYR A 537 16.35 14.47 3.82
N ASN A 538 17.61 14.43 3.39
CA ASN A 538 18.15 13.30 2.65
C ASN A 538 18.59 12.23 3.67
N GLY A 539 17.80 11.18 3.78
CA GLY A 539 18.09 10.07 4.67
C GLY A 539 18.66 8.85 3.94
N ILE A 540 18.56 7.70 4.61
CA ILE A 540 18.85 6.41 4.02
C ILE A 540 17.70 5.41 4.20
N SER A 541 16.73 5.71 5.06
CA SER A 541 15.64 4.80 5.40
C SER A 541 14.50 4.86 4.40
N THR A 542 13.93 3.70 4.06
CA THR A 542 12.67 3.62 3.31
C THR A 542 11.90 2.34 3.58
N PHE A 543 10.59 2.47 3.50
CA PHE A 543 9.62 1.38 3.43
C PHE A 543 8.66 1.68 2.29
N THR A 544 8.82 0.98 1.16
CA THR A 544 7.99 1.19 -0.04
C THR A 544 7.94 -0.05 -0.92
N SER A 545 6.78 -0.32 -1.52
CA SER A 545 6.62 -1.40 -2.50
C SER A 545 7.51 -1.25 -3.74
N SER A 546 8.13 -0.08 -3.93
CA SER A 546 9.06 0.22 -5.02
C SER A 546 10.53 0.10 -4.62
N ALA A 547 10.84 -0.47 -3.44
CA ALA A 547 12.22 -0.65 -2.98
C ALA A 547 13.02 -1.54 -3.94
N ASN A 548 14.23 -1.07 -4.31
CA ASN A 548 15.14 -1.81 -5.16
C ASN A 548 15.78 -2.96 -4.37
N VAL A 549 15.67 -4.20 -4.91
CA VAL A 549 16.17 -5.41 -4.22
C VAL A 549 17.68 -5.41 -4.04
N ARG A 550 18.45 -4.86 -4.99
CA ARG A 550 19.92 -4.79 -4.91
C ARG A 550 20.36 -3.81 -3.84
N VAL A 551 19.75 -2.63 -3.81
CA VAL A 551 20.01 -1.62 -2.76
C VAL A 551 19.62 -2.17 -1.38
N THR A 552 18.46 -2.84 -1.27
CA THR A 552 18.03 -3.47 -0.02
C THR A 552 19.03 -4.54 0.44
N GLU A 553 19.58 -5.33 -0.49
CA GLU A 553 20.57 -6.35 -0.20
C GLU A 553 21.92 -5.73 0.24
N PHE A 554 22.35 -4.67 -0.45
CA PHE A 554 23.55 -3.91 -0.06
C PHE A 554 23.41 -3.36 1.36
N MET A 555 22.26 -2.77 1.69
CA MET A 555 22.00 -2.27 3.05
C MET A 555 21.99 -3.39 4.10
N ARG A 556 21.46 -4.57 3.75
CA ARG A 556 21.48 -5.75 4.61
C ARG A 556 22.92 -6.22 4.88
N GLN A 557 23.77 -6.26 3.87
CA GLN A 557 25.17 -6.65 3.98
C GLN A 557 25.96 -5.65 4.84
N LEU A 558 25.66 -4.36 4.73
CA LEU A 558 26.24 -3.33 5.60
C LEU A 558 25.75 -3.40 7.05
N GLY A 559 24.78 -4.28 7.36
CA GLY A 559 24.28 -4.48 8.72
C GLY A 559 23.04 -3.67 9.10
N TYR A 560 22.41 -2.96 8.17
CA TYR A 560 21.15 -2.24 8.44
C TYR A 560 19.95 -3.19 8.54
N ALA A 561 18.89 -2.75 9.21
CA ALA A 561 17.60 -3.44 9.29
C ALA A 561 16.94 -3.49 7.91
N ALA A 562 17.30 -4.46 7.08
CA ALA A 562 16.88 -4.55 5.68
C ALA A 562 16.33 -5.93 5.35
N LYS A 563 15.21 -5.97 4.60
CA LYS A 563 14.58 -7.21 4.13
C LYS A 563 13.74 -7.00 2.88
N ASN A 564 14.13 -7.67 1.79
CA ASN A 564 13.43 -7.57 0.51
C ASN A 564 11.95 -7.96 0.61
N THR A 565 11.62 -9.05 1.31
CA THR A 565 10.22 -9.49 1.48
C THR A 565 9.37 -8.52 2.30
N TYR A 566 9.98 -7.57 3.02
CA TYR A 566 9.30 -6.50 3.75
C TYR A 566 9.38 -5.15 3.02
N ASN A 567 10.01 -5.11 1.86
CA ASN A 567 10.15 -3.91 1.02
C ASN A 567 10.75 -2.72 1.78
N ARG A 568 11.74 -2.99 2.64
CA ARG A 568 12.34 -1.94 3.47
C ARG A 568 13.81 -2.16 3.77
N TYR A 569 14.51 -1.05 3.96
CA TYR A 569 15.76 -0.92 4.69
C TYR A 569 15.70 0.35 5.55
N CYS A 570 16.11 0.24 6.80
CA CYS A 570 15.94 1.29 7.79
C CYS A 570 17.20 1.49 8.60
N PHE A 571 17.46 2.72 8.97
CA PHE A 571 18.39 3.10 10.01
C PHE A 571 17.66 2.95 11.36
N GLU A 572 18.14 2.09 12.20
CA GLU A 572 17.73 2.04 13.61
C GLU A 572 18.91 2.54 14.44
N GLU A 573 20.02 1.87 14.28
CA GLU A 573 21.38 2.24 14.60
C GLU A 573 22.32 1.68 13.55
N SER A 574 23.60 2.00 13.59
CA SER A 574 24.55 1.47 12.63
C SER A 574 26.00 1.58 13.13
N SER A 575 26.93 0.97 12.40
CA SER A 575 28.36 1.06 12.71
C SER A 575 28.98 2.35 12.18
N PRO A 576 30.08 2.84 12.78
CA PRO A 576 30.87 3.94 12.24
C PRO A 576 31.36 3.70 10.80
N VAL A 577 31.68 2.47 10.44
CA VAL A 577 32.10 2.07 9.09
C VAL A 577 30.97 2.26 8.08
N SER A 578 29.76 1.78 8.37
CA SER A 578 28.63 1.96 7.45
C SER A 578 28.21 3.41 7.33
N ASN A 579 28.26 4.21 8.40
CA ASN A 579 27.99 5.64 8.36
C ASN A 579 29.00 6.40 7.49
N LEU A 580 30.26 6.00 7.51
CA LEU A 580 31.32 6.55 6.67
C LEU A 580 31.00 6.38 5.18
N PHE A 581 30.70 5.16 4.73
CA PHE A 581 30.46 4.83 3.32
C PHE A 581 29.13 5.37 2.78
N LEU A 582 28.13 5.60 3.62
CA LEU A 582 26.87 6.20 3.21
C LEU A 582 26.83 7.73 3.35
N GLY A 583 27.89 8.34 3.86
CA GLY A 583 28.01 9.79 3.99
C GLY A 583 27.00 10.40 4.97
N ILE A 584 26.78 9.75 6.12
CA ILE A 584 25.93 10.28 7.18
C ILE A 584 26.67 11.38 7.93
N LYS A 585 26.22 12.63 7.77
CA LYS A 585 26.78 13.80 8.43
C LYS A 585 26.19 14.06 9.81
N TYR A 586 24.88 13.84 9.92
CA TYR A 586 24.11 14.09 11.13
C TYR A 586 23.26 12.91 11.54
N MET A 587 23.11 12.74 12.82
CA MET A 587 22.16 11.83 13.45
C MET A 587 21.27 12.62 14.40
N LEU A 588 19.97 12.46 14.27
CA LEU A 588 18.98 12.99 15.21
C LEU A 588 18.68 11.88 16.21
N GLU A 589 19.28 11.99 17.39
CA GLU A 589 19.04 11.06 18.49
C GLU A 589 17.76 11.41 19.22
N ARG A 590 16.84 10.45 19.31
CA ARG A 590 15.50 10.67 19.84
C ARG A 590 15.17 9.83 21.08
N SER A 591 16.10 9.08 21.61
CA SER A 591 15.91 8.32 22.86
C SER A 591 15.93 9.20 24.11
N GLY A 592 16.47 10.42 23.99
CA GLY A 592 16.74 11.33 25.11
C GLY A 592 17.97 10.96 25.92
N ALA A 593 18.64 9.86 25.60
CA ALA A 593 19.90 9.43 26.20
C ALA A 593 21.01 9.58 25.16
N VAL A 594 21.95 10.49 25.42
CA VAL A 594 23.16 10.57 24.64
C VAL A 594 24.22 9.71 25.32
N GLU A 595 24.48 8.55 24.75
CA GLU A 595 25.60 7.71 25.20
C GLU A 595 26.92 8.32 24.73
N GLU A 596 27.99 8.11 25.50
CA GLU A 596 29.32 8.52 25.08
C GLU A 596 29.74 7.72 23.84
N ASN A 597 29.51 8.29 22.66
CA ASN A 597 29.92 7.72 21.39
C ASN A 597 31.07 8.55 20.83
N PRO A 598 32.31 8.04 20.72
CA PRO A 598 33.49 8.81 20.31
C PRO A 598 33.43 9.28 18.84
N TYR A 599 32.55 8.68 18.03
CA TYR A 599 32.40 9.02 16.62
C TYR A 599 31.40 10.14 16.37
N PHE A 600 30.63 10.55 17.39
CA PHE A 600 29.66 11.63 17.28
C PHE A 600 29.91 12.73 18.31
N GLN A 601 29.69 13.97 17.88
CA GLN A 601 29.71 15.16 18.71
C GLN A 601 28.29 15.69 18.89
N ASP A 602 27.80 15.80 20.12
CA ASP A 602 26.54 16.47 20.41
C ASP A 602 26.69 17.99 20.16
N LEU A 603 25.91 18.51 19.23
CA LEU A 603 25.98 19.92 18.82
C LEU A 603 24.88 20.75 19.47
N HIS A 604 23.69 20.21 19.60
CA HIS A 604 22.51 20.93 20.04
C HIS A 604 21.37 19.98 20.42
N TYR A 605 20.45 20.45 21.25
CA TYR A 605 19.25 19.68 21.61
C TYR A 605 17.98 20.54 21.70
N TYR A 606 16.85 19.93 21.40
CA TYR A 606 15.52 20.46 21.66
C TYR A 606 14.69 19.38 22.36
N GLY A 607 14.31 19.63 23.61
CA GLY A 607 13.63 18.63 24.44
C GLY A 607 14.51 17.39 24.63
N ASP A 608 14.02 16.28 24.16
CA ASP A 608 14.69 14.96 24.17
C ASP A 608 15.35 14.59 22.83
N VAL A 609 15.42 15.50 21.88
CA VAL A 609 16.05 15.29 20.58
C VAL A 609 17.39 15.99 20.52
N HIS A 610 18.46 15.23 20.25
CA HIS A 610 19.82 15.69 20.11
C HIS A 610 20.30 15.66 18.65
N LEU A 611 21.05 16.66 18.22
CA LEU A 611 21.74 16.68 16.94
C LEU A 611 23.18 16.26 17.13
N LEU A 612 23.51 15.09 16.66
CA LEU A 612 24.85 14.52 16.73
C LEU A 612 25.54 14.68 15.37
N LYS A 613 26.75 15.27 15.36
CA LYS A 613 27.59 15.37 14.16
C LYS A 613 28.55 14.21 14.09
N ASN A 614 28.60 13.53 12.95
CA ASN A 614 29.58 12.50 12.69
C ASN A 614 30.98 13.10 12.49
N ASN A 615 31.94 12.67 13.32
CA ASN A 615 33.34 13.12 13.25
C ASN A 615 34.08 12.50 12.05
N ALA A 616 33.65 11.34 11.58
CA ALA A 616 34.18 10.63 10.43
C ALA A 616 33.24 10.75 9.20
N TYR A 617 32.86 11.98 8.85
CA TYR A 617 32.00 12.26 7.71
C TYR A 617 32.78 12.33 6.40
N LEU A 618 32.32 11.63 5.37
CA LEU A 618 32.72 11.79 3.98
C LEU A 618 31.50 12.27 3.15
N PRO A 619 31.73 13.16 2.15
CA PRO A 619 30.64 13.67 1.31
C PRO A 619 30.08 12.60 0.36
N LEU A 620 29.21 12.99 -0.57
CA LEU A 620 28.51 12.10 -1.52
C LEU A 620 29.45 11.18 -2.31
N GLY A 621 30.70 11.61 -2.57
CA GLY A 621 31.70 10.82 -3.27
C GLY A 621 33.11 11.07 -2.76
N PHE A 622 33.98 10.07 -2.87
CA PHE A 622 35.40 10.13 -2.53
C PHE A 622 36.21 9.08 -3.30
N LEU A 623 37.52 9.29 -3.41
CA LEU A 623 38.43 8.38 -4.11
C LEU A 623 38.78 7.20 -3.20
N ALA A 624 38.45 6.00 -3.64
CA ALA A 624 38.82 4.72 -3.05
C ALA A 624 39.87 4.01 -3.91
N GLU A 625 40.41 2.88 -3.42
CA GLU A 625 41.28 2.01 -4.21
C GLU A 625 40.49 1.31 -5.32
N SER A 626 41.17 0.97 -6.43
CA SER A 626 40.55 0.36 -7.61
C SER A 626 39.95 -1.03 -7.34
N GLU A 627 40.46 -1.73 -6.33
CA GLU A 627 40.05 -3.05 -5.86
C GLU A 627 38.59 -3.06 -5.39
N LEU A 628 38.06 -1.90 -4.97
CA LEU A 628 36.67 -1.77 -4.59
C LEU A 628 35.69 -2.09 -5.73
N ALA A 629 36.11 -1.95 -6.98
CA ALA A 629 35.31 -2.31 -8.15
C ALA A 629 34.99 -3.83 -8.23
N ALA A 630 35.80 -4.67 -7.58
CA ALA A 630 35.64 -6.12 -7.58
C ALA A 630 34.85 -6.66 -6.38
N LEU A 631 34.37 -5.77 -5.49
CA LEU A 631 33.60 -6.17 -4.33
C LEU A 631 32.26 -6.79 -4.75
N ASN A 632 32.12 -8.07 -4.51
CA ASN A 632 30.91 -8.83 -4.80
C ASN A 632 30.14 -9.17 -3.55
N PHE A 633 28.82 -9.31 -3.69
CA PHE A 633 27.98 -9.83 -2.62
C PHE A 633 28.26 -11.32 -2.38
N ASN A 634 28.51 -11.64 -1.13
CA ASN A 634 28.43 -13.00 -0.62
C ASN A 634 27.37 -13.01 0.49
N THR A 635 26.21 -13.59 0.21
CA THR A 635 25.06 -13.60 1.14
C THR A 635 25.30 -14.44 2.40
N ASP A 636 26.37 -15.22 2.44
CA ASP A 636 26.65 -16.19 3.50
C ASP A 636 27.69 -15.68 4.53
N ILE A 637 28.18 -14.43 4.38
CA ILE A 637 29.11 -13.84 5.33
C ILE A 637 28.41 -12.92 6.33
N ASP A 638 29.04 -12.79 7.51
CA ASP A 638 28.59 -11.85 8.53
C ASP A 638 28.79 -10.39 8.08
N ALA A 639 28.01 -9.46 8.66
CA ALA A 639 28.11 -8.04 8.32
C ALA A 639 29.45 -7.43 8.73
N PHE A 640 30.08 -7.87 9.82
CA PHE A 640 31.43 -7.44 10.20
C PHE A 640 32.48 -7.86 9.15
N ASP A 641 32.41 -9.10 8.68
CA ASP A 641 33.29 -9.60 7.62
C ASP A 641 33.06 -8.86 6.30
N PHE A 642 31.80 -8.54 5.96
CA PHE A 642 31.51 -7.73 4.77
C PHE A 642 32.08 -6.33 4.91
N GLN A 643 31.90 -5.67 6.05
CA GLN A 643 32.49 -4.36 6.31
C GLN A 643 34.03 -4.39 6.31
N ASN A 644 34.65 -5.45 6.82
CA ASN A 644 36.10 -5.66 6.73
C ASN A 644 36.55 -5.72 5.26
N GLN A 645 35.89 -6.53 4.43
CA GLN A 645 36.20 -6.63 3.00
C GLN A 645 35.99 -5.30 2.29
N PHE A 646 34.88 -4.61 2.57
CA PHE A 646 34.57 -3.32 1.97
C PHE A 646 35.61 -2.25 2.35
N PHE A 647 35.95 -2.19 3.64
CA PHE A 647 36.95 -1.23 4.16
C PHE A 647 38.34 -1.49 3.59
N THR A 648 38.79 -2.73 3.57
CA THR A 648 40.07 -3.12 2.95
C THR A 648 40.09 -2.77 1.47
N ALA A 649 39.03 -3.14 0.72
CA ALA A 649 38.97 -2.88 -0.72
C ALA A 649 38.93 -1.37 -1.03
N ALA A 650 38.34 -0.55 -0.16
CA ALA A 650 38.27 0.89 -0.35
C ALA A 650 39.56 1.64 0.06
N THR A 651 40.22 1.18 1.10
CA THR A 651 41.36 1.89 1.72
C THR A 651 42.72 1.33 1.38
N GLY A 652 42.80 0.05 0.93
CA GLY A 652 44.05 -0.71 0.75
C GLY A 652 44.72 -1.08 2.07
N ILE A 653 44.01 -1.03 3.20
CA ILE A 653 44.53 -1.48 4.51
C ILE A 653 44.15 -2.94 4.69
N GLU A 654 45.14 -3.85 4.76
CA GLU A 654 44.90 -5.29 4.87
C GLU A 654 44.41 -5.71 6.26
N ALA A 655 44.73 -4.94 7.30
CA ALA A 655 44.30 -5.24 8.66
C ALA A 655 42.79 -5.03 8.82
N PRO A 656 42.05 -5.95 9.46
CA PRO A 656 40.60 -5.85 9.60
C PRO A 656 40.23 -4.73 10.57
N VAL A 657 39.26 -3.91 10.20
CA VAL A 657 38.71 -2.82 11.03
C VAL A 657 37.86 -3.38 12.19
N TRP A 658 37.26 -4.56 12.00
CA TRP A 658 36.47 -5.27 13.01
C TRP A 658 37.22 -6.53 13.45
N GLN A 659 37.36 -6.71 14.75
CA GLN A 659 37.89 -7.91 15.37
C GLN A 659 36.76 -8.63 16.10
N HIS A 660 36.43 -9.85 15.67
CA HIS A 660 35.37 -10.65 16.29
C HIS A 660 35.65 -10.95 17.77
N MET A 661 34.59 -10.82 18.55
CA MET A 661 34.57 -11.28 19.96
C MET A 661 33.79 -12.59 20.05
N TYR A 662 34.24 -13.45 20.94
CA TYR A 662 33.56 -14.70 21.27
C TYR A 662 32.99 -14.61 22.69
N GLY A 663 31.77 -15.09 22.87
CA GLY A 663 31.05 -15.00 24.13
C GLY A 663 30.38 -16.30 24.54
N ASP A 664 30.01 -16.39 25.79
CA ASP A 664 29.28 -17.53 26.35
C ASP A 664 27.78 -17.31 26.23
N VAL A 665 27.03 -18.37 25.82
CA VAL A 665 25.58 -18.39 25.78
C VAL A 665 25.01 -18.99 27.03
N LEU A 666 24.30 -18.23 27.82
CA LEU A 666 23.73 -18.63 29.10
C LEU A 666 22.22 -18.61 29.05
N SER A 667 21.52 -19.58 29.61
CA SER A 667 20.10 -19.53 29.91
C SER A 667 19.90 -19.01 31.33
N ILE A 668 19.21 -17.90 31.45
CA ILE A 668 18.85 -17.32 32.74
C ILE A 668 17.35 -17.39 32.91
N THR A 669 16.89 -17.98 33.98
CA THR A 669 15.50 -17.98 34.44
C THR A 669 14.45 -18.66 33.55
N GLY A 670 13.56 -19.29 34.26
CA GLY A 670 12.46 -20.11 33.77
C GLY A 670 12.98 -21.53 33.63
N SER A 671 12.60 -22.38 34.53
CA SER A 671 12.81 -23.83 34.45
C SER A 671 12.33 -24.44 33.14
N ASP A 672 11.66 -23.67 32.32
CA ASP A 672 10.94 -24.07 31.11
C ASP A 672 11.61 -23.54 29.83
N THR A 673 12.82 -22.97 29.91
CA THR A 673 13.57 -22.52 28.73
C THR A 673 14.69 -23.46 28.44
N GLU A 674 14.64 -24.14 27.31
CA GLU A 674 15.70 -25.00 26.80
C GLU A 674 16.45 -24.28 25.69
N ILE A 675 17.77 -24.33 25.74
CA ILE A 675 18.66 -23.87 24.68
C ILE A 675 19.45 -25.02 24.11
N SER A 676 19.67 -25.02 22.81
CA SER A 676 20.39 -26.07 22.09
C SER A 676 21.13 -25.52 20.88
N GLY A 677 21.99 -26.32 20.28
CA GLY A 677 22.72 -25.97 19.06
C GLY A 677 23.62 -24.76 19.24
N ILE A 678 24.21 -24.60 20.42
CA ILE A 678 25.13 -23.49 20.75
C ILE A 678 26.38 -23.63 19.91
N THR A 679 26.76 -22.55 19.25
CA THR A 679 28.03 -22.44 18.50
C THR A 679 28.90 -21.32 19.06
N SER A 680 30.19 -21.39 18.80
CA SER A 680 31.16 -20.41 19.30
C SER A 680 31.00 -19.01 18.68
N ASP A 681 30.29 -18.91 17.55
CA ASP A 681 29.95 -17.65 16.86
C ASP A 681 28.67 -17.01 17.38
N GLY A 682 28.08 -17.55 18.48
CA GLY A 682 26.91 -16.92 19.12
C GLY A 682 25.54 -17.38 18.64
N TYR A 683 25.43 -18.48 17.89
CA TYR A 683 24.12 -19.04 17.51
C TYR A 683 23.59 -19.93 18.64
N CYS A 684 22.27 -19.86 18.88
CA CYS A 684 21.54 -20.85 19.65
C CYS A 684 20.10 -20.99 19.17
N ALA A 685 19.50 -22.16 19.39
CA ALA A 685 18.08 -22.38 19.31
C ALA A 685 17.48 -22.40 20.72
N TYR A 686 16.28 -21.84 20.89
CA TYR A 686 15.57 -21.87 22.16
C TYR A 686 14.15 -22.40 22.00
N THR A 687 13.65 -22.99 23.09
CA THR A 687 12.25 -23.40 23.22
C THR A 687 11.78 -23.02 24.63
N THR A 688 10.64 -22.29 24.70
CA THR A 688 9.96 -21.96 25.96
C THR A 688 8.66 -22.73 26.02
N GLN A 689 8.26 -23.19 27.23
CA GLN A 689 6.97 -23.84 27.46
C GLN A 689 5.98 -22.86 28.14
N ASN A 690 5.45 -23.18 29.29
CA ASN A 690 4.36 -22.43 29.93
C ASN A 690 4.74 -21.05 30.46
N ALA A 691 6.01 -20.72 30.54
CA ALA A 691 6.52 -19.43 31.00
C ALA A 691 7.45 -18.79 29.97
N SER A 692 7.53 -17.45 29.98
CA SER A 692 8.54 -16.71 29.25
C SER A 692 9.93 -16.98 29.82
N GLY A 693 10.91 -17.01 28.94
CA GLY A 693 12.31 -17.25 29.29
C GLY A 693 13.22 -16.09 28.87
N LYS A 694 14.48 -16.22 29.22
CA LYS A 694 15.54 -15.29 28.79
C LYS A 694 16.75 -16.06 28.33
N VAL A 695 17.37 -15.59 27.25
CA VAL A 695 18.69 -16.09 26.81
C VAL A 695 19.66 -14.92 26.92
N THR A 696 20.76 -15.14 27.61
CA THR A 696 21.81 -14.14 27.81
C THR A 696 23.10 -14.59 27.15
N TYR A 697 23.73 -13.68 26.45
CA TYR A 697 25.07 -13.76 25.92
C TYR A 697 25.98 -12.91 26.81
N GLN A 698 27.14 -13.41 27.13
CA GLN A 698 28.16 -12.72 27.94
C GLN A 698 29.44 -12.64 27.13
N TYR A 699 29.95 -11.44 26.95
CA TYR A 699 31.20 -11.14 26.28
C TYR A 699 32.15 -10.46 27.27
N THR A 700 33.40 -10.90 27.31
CA THR A 700 34.45 -10.23 28.07
C THR A 700 35.43 -9.61 27.08
N SER A 701 35.72 -8.33 27.23
CA SER A 701 36.65 -7.65 26.32
C SER A 701 38.10 -7.89 26.76
N ASP A 702 38.92 -8.30 25.82
CA ASP A 702 40.37 -8.48 26.05
C ASP A 702 41.18 -7.20 25.83
N THR A 703 40.58 -6.23 25.08
CA THR A 703 41.22 -4.96 24.71
C THR A 703 40.24 -3.80 24.84
N ASP A 704 40.76 -2.58 24.86
CA ASP A 704 39.91 -1.38 24.71
C ASP A 704 39.42 -1.26 23.28
N GLY A 705 38.14 -0.81 23.08
CA GLY A 705 37.60 -0.59 21.74
C GLY A 705 36.11 -0.27 21.75
N PHE A 706 35.56 0.13 20.61
CA PHE A 706 34.13 0.37 20.45
C PHE A 706 33.44 -0.92 20.04
N MET A 707 32.51 -1.40 20.89
CA MET A 707 31.81 -2.66 20.67
C MET A 707 30.54 -2.43 19.83
N CYS A 708 30.41 -3.21 18.77
CA CYS A 708 29.16 -3.39 18.04
C CYS A 708 28.72 -4.85 18.09
N ILE A 709 27.43 -5.07 17.92
CA ILE A 709 26.85 -6.39 17.76
C ILE A 709 26.02 -6.47 16.49
N ARG A 710 25.92 -7.67 15.94
CA ARG A 710 24.87 -8.01 14.99
C ARG A 710 23.86 -8.92 15.67
N LEU A 711 22.61 -8.49 15.71
CA LEU A 711 21.49 -9.25 16.21
C LEU A 711 20.73 -9.88 15.04
N ASP A 712 20.66 -11.22 14.99
CA ASP A 712 19.82 -11.96 14.04
C ASP A 712 18.90 -12.90 14.81
N GLN A 713 17.61 -12.66 14.73
CA GLN A 713 16.61 -13.39 15.51
C GLN A 713 15.42 -13.79 14.64
N SER A 714 14.93 -15.01 14.83
CA SER A 714 13.77 -15.52 14.07
C SER A 714 12.43 -14.98 14.56
N LYS A 715 12.38 -14.39 15.75
CA LYS A 715 11.18 -13.81 16.37
C LYS A 715 11.45 -12.40 16.86
N ARG A 716 10.38 -11.59 17.03
CA ARG A 716 10.49 -10.30 17.68
C ARG A 716 10.66 -10.50 19.18
N ASN A 717 11.80 -10.09 19.72
CA ASN A 717 12.13 -10.25 21.13
C ASN A 717 12.52 -8.88 21.72
N ASN A 718 12.26 -8.70 23.02
CA ASN A 718 12.83 -7.59 23.76
C ASN A 718 14.30 -7.93 24.08
N PHE A 719 15.14 -6.96 23.89
CA PHE A 719 16.59 -7.05 23.97
C PHE A 719 17.08 -6.00 24.99
N SER A 720 18.00 -6.38 25.86
CA SER A 720 18.64 -5.46 26.80
C SER A 720 20.13 -5.67 26.85
N VAL A 721 20.88 -4.59 27.05
CA VAL A 721 22.34 -4.58 27.15
C VAL A 721 22.76 -4.09 28.52
N ARG A 722 23.74 -4.78 29.15
CA ARG A 722 24.35 -4.36 30.40
C ARG A 722 25.88 -4.34 30.26
N LEU A 723 26.49 -3.31 30.81
CA LEU A 723 27.94 -3.21 30.97
C LEU A 723 28.26 -3.32 32.43
N ASN A 724 29.07 -4.33 32.82
CA ASN A 724 29.47 -4.59 34.20
C ASN A 724 28.28 -4.63 35.17
N GLY A 725 27.14 -5.21 34.71
CA GLY A 725 25.91 -5.32 35.48
C GLY A 725 25.00 -4.09 35.45
N THR A 726 25.45 -2.95 34.92
CA THR A 726 24.63 -1.73 34.74
C THR A 726 23.89 -1.76 33.40
N GLU A 727 22.56 -1.62 33.40
CA GLU A 727 21.78 -1.59 32.17
C GLU A 727 22.05 -0.29 31.41
N LEU A 728 22.44 -0.42 30.14
CA LEU A 728 22.63 0.70 29.22
C LEU A 728 21.32 1.05 28.55
N TYR A 729 20.67 0.09 27.89
CA TYR A 729 19.37 0.28 27.23
C TYR A 729 18.61 -1.04 27.05
N SER A 730 17.33 -0.92 26.72
CA SER A 730 16.44 -2.04 26.43
C SER A 730 15.47 -1.66 25.33
N GLU A 731 15.47 -2.43 24.23
CA GLU A 731 14.73 -2.15 23.00
C GLU A 731 14.09 -3.41 22.41
N THR A 732 13.24 -3.24 21.39
CA THR A 732 12.59 -4.36 20.69
C THR A 732 12.79 -4.24 19.19
N TYR A 733 13.55 -5.17 18.62
CA TYR A 733 13.83 -5.21 17.19
C TYR A 733 13.10 -6.36 16.49
N SER A 734 12.78 -6.17 15.22
CA SER A 734 12.02 -7.13 14.40
C SER A 734 12.79 -7.67 13.20
N LEU A 735 13.93 -7.09 12.88
CA LEU A 735 14.79 -7.50 11.76
C LEU A 735 16.22 -7.69 12.24
N PRO A 736 17.00 -8.54 11.56
CA PRO A 736 18.45 -8.61 11.76
C PRO A 736 19.11 -7.27 11.46
N GLN A 737 20.00 -6.83 12.36
CA GLN A 737 20.71 -5.56 12.19
C GLN A 737 21.94 -5.46 13.08
N MET A 738 22.86 -4.55 12.74
CA MET A 738 23.95 -4.14 13.59
C MET A 738 23.50 -3.03 14.54
N LEU A 739 24.05 -3.07 15.76
CA LEU A 739 23.79 -2.09 16.80
C LEU A 739 25.14 -1.66 17.41
N SER A 740 25.32 -0.38 17.64
CA SER A 740 26.38 0.17 18.48
C SER A 740 26.06 -0.16 19.94
N VAL A 741 27.01 -0.64 20.69
CA VAL A 741 26.78 -1.00 22.09
C VAL A 741 27.37 0.06 23.01
N CYS A 742 28.69 0.15 23.12
CA CYS A 742 29.40 1.11 23.96
C CYS A 742 30.93 1.04 23.73
N GLN A 743 31.66 2.00 24.29
CA GLN A 743 33.11 1.89 24.47
C GLN A 743 33.36 0.93 25.60
N VAL A 744 34.20 -0.09 25.37
CA VAL A 744 34.62 -1.06 26.38
C VAL A 744 36.11 -0.96 26.65
N ARG A 745 36.53 -1.39 27.84
CA ARG A 745 37.93 -1.54 28.26
C ARG A 745 38.26 -2.99 28.45
N ALA A 746 39.55 -3.30 28.42
CA ALA A 746 40.02 -4.65 28.77
C ALA A 746 39.55 -5.10 30.17
N GLY A 747 38.86 -6.23 30.22
CA GLY A 747 38.24 -6.78 31.42
C GLY A 747 36.79 -6.43 31.62
N ASP A 748 36.21 -5.55 30.82
CA ASP A 748 34.77 -5.24 30.87
C ASP A 748 33.93 -6.43 30.41
N VAL A 749 32.77 -6.60 31.07
CA VAL A 749 31.80 -7.67 30.78
C VAL A 749 30.53 -7.04 30.23
N VAL A 750 30.18 -7.43 29.01
CA VAL A 750 28.93 -7.02 28.35
C VAL A 750 27.95 -8.18 28.32
N GLU A 751 26.77 -7.99 28.90
CA GLU A 751 25.68 -8.96 28.90
C GLU A 751 24.55 -8.50 27.98
N ILE A 752 24.15 -9.37 27.05
CA ILE A 752 23.08 -9.14 26.09
C ILE A 752 22.00 -10.16 26.36
N THR A 753 20.81 -9.67 26.78
CA THR A 753 19.69 -10.53 27.17
C THR A 753 18.52 -10.36 26.24
N LEU A 754 18.03 -11.46 25.68
CA LEU A 754 16.81 -11.52 24.89
C LEU A 754 15.69 -12.18 25.70
N SER A 755 14.52 -11.54 25.75
CA SER A 755 13.30 -12.10 26.35
C SER A 755 12.56 -12.93 25.32
N CYS A 756 12.21 -14.17 25.65
CA CYS A 756 11.49 -15.11 24.80
C CYS A 756 10.09 -15.34 25.37
N ASP A 757 9.06 -15.15 24.55
CA ASP A 757 7.66 -15.34 24.98
C ASP A 757 7.37 -16.80 25.33
N ALA A 758 6.36 -17.03 26.20
CA ALA A 758 5.91 -18.37 26.55
C ALA A 758 5.38 -19.14 25.32
N ASN A 759 5.54 -20.45 25.31
CA ASN A 759 5.09 -21.35 24.24
C ASN A 759 5.63 -20.96 22.85
N THR A 760 6.90 -20.51 22.80
CA THR A 760 7.56 -20.17 21.54
C THR A 760 8.84 -21.00 21.35
N ASN A 761 9.21 -21.16 20.09
CA ASN A 761 10.52 -21.63 19.69
C ASN A 761 11.13 -20.66 18.68
N GLY A 762 12.42 -20.56 18.63
CA GLY A 762 13.12 -19.67 17.71
C GLY A 762 14.63 -19.92 17.72
N THR A 763 15.29 -19.14 16.88
CA THR A 763 16.74 -19.08 16.80
C THR A 763 17.22 -17.67 17.08
N ILE A 764 18.36 -17.55 17.69
CA ILE A 764 19.08 -16.31 17.97
C ILE A 764 20.51 -16.51 17.52
N HIS A 765 21.05 -15.52 16.83
CA HIS A 765 22.46 -15.42 16.52
C HIS A 765 22.92 -14.00 16.85
N ILE A 766 23.87 -13.88 17.78
CA ILE A 766 24.50 -12.61 18.12
C ILE A 766 25.98 -12.74 17.84
N SER A 767 26.46 -12.08 16.82
CA SER A 767 27.90 -11.87 16.62
C SER A 767 28.30 -10.51 17.20
N ALA A 768 29.46 -10.43 17.80
CA ALA A 768 30.01 -9.23 18.40
C ALA A 768 31.40 -8.96 17.86
N ALA A 769 31.76 -7.68 17.73
CA ALA A 769 33.12 -7.32 17.35
C ALA A 769 33.50 -5.95 17.95
N LEU A 770 34.82 -5.83 18.18
CA LEU A 770 35.46 -4.57 18.55
C LEU A 770 36.02 -3.88 17.32
N MET A 771 35.82 -2.58 17.23
CA MET A 771 36.42 -1.76 16.17
C MET A 771 37.82 -1.37 16.57
N ASP A 772 38.77 -1.50 15.62
CA ASP A 772 40.13 -0.99 15.76
C ASP A 772 40.16 0.49 15.35
N ASP A 773 40.18 1.37 16.33
CA ASP A 773 40.15 2.82 16.14
C ASP A 773 41.33 3.30 15.29
N ALA A 774 42.52 2.75 15.45
CA ALA A 774 43.70 3.19 14.69
C ALA A 774 43.53 2.89 13.20
N ILE A 775 43.05 1.69 12.87
CA ILE A 775 42.76 1.26 11.49
C ILE A 775 41.64 2.09 10.90
N PHE A 776 40.57 2.30 11.66
CA PHE A 776 39.44 3.11 11.21
C PHE A 776 39.82 4.55 10.85
N TRP A 777 40.56 5.22 11.76
CA TRP A 777 40.98 6.62 11.52
C TRP A 777 42.06 6.75 10.43
N GLU A 778 42.92 5.73 10.28
CA GLU A 778 43.84 5.67 9.14
C GLU A 778 43.09 5.58 7.82
N GLY A 779 42.10 4.68 7.74
CA GLY A 779 41.25 4.54 6.53
C GLY A 779 40.49 5.81 6.23
N TYR A 780 39.84 6.43 7.22
CA TYR A 780 39.18 7.73 7.07
C TYR A 780 40.17 8.79 6.54
N SER A 781 41.35 8.86 7.09
CA SER A 781 42.40 9.82 6.65
C SER A 781 42.80 9.60 5.19
N ARG A 782 42.88 8.34 4.72
CA ARG A 782 43.19 8.03 3.31
C ARG A 782 42.05 8.46 2.38
N LEU A 783 40.81 8.12 2.72
CA LEU A 783 39.63 8.42 1.90
C LEU A 783 39.28 9.93 1.85
N SER A 784 39.56 10.66 2.94
CA SER A 784 39.29 12.09 3.03
C SER A 784 40.26 12.97 2.25
N GLN A 785 41.36 12.41 1.72
CA GLN A 785 42.34 13.18 0.93
C GLN A 785 41.82 13.62 -0.42
N SER A 786 40.90 12.90 -1.02
CA SER A 786 40.35 13.22 -2.32
C SER A 786 38.84 12.99 -2.29
N THR A 787 38.10 14.07 -2.09
CA THR A 787 36.64 14.05 -1.98
C THR A 787 35.99 14.82 -3.12
N LEU A 788 34.79 14.44 -3.50
CA LEU A 788 33.97 15.13 -4.50
C LEU A 788 33.39 16.42 -3.89
N GLU A 789 33.87 17.56 -4.34
CA GLU A 789 33.32 18.87 -3.98
C GLU A 789 32.19 19.23 -4.94
N LEU A 790 30.99 19.38 -4.42
CA LEU A 790 29.81 19.67 -5.25
C LEU A 790 29.81 21.14 -5.67
N THR A 791 29.65 21.38 -6.97
CA THR A 791 29.50 22.72 -7.58
C THR A 791 28.05 22.99 -8.00
N GLY A 792 27.24 21.98 -8.16
CA GLY A 792 25.81 22.04 -8.48
C GLY A 792 25.05 20.80 -8.04
N PHE A 793 23.82 21.01 -7.58
CA PHE A 793 22.96 19.91 -7.15
C PHE A 793 21.50 20.20 -7.46
N SER A 794 20.81 19.21 -8.03
CA SER A 794 19.35 19.15 -8.16
C SER A 794 18.88 17.72 -7.99
N THR A 795 17.58 17.51 -7.99
CA THR A 795 17.02 16.14 -7.87
C THR A 795 17.48 15.19 -8.99
N THR A 796 17.84 15.73 -10.18
CA THR A 796 18.20 14.94 -11.37
C THR A 796 19.60 15.21 -11.91
N ALA A 797 20.38 16.04 -11.23
CA ALA A 797 21.74 16.39 -11.65
C ALA A 797 22.64 16.65 -10.45
N VAL A 798 23.83 16.08 -10.51
CA VAL A 798 24.92 16.32 -9.54
C VAL A 798 26.14 16.75 -10.33
N ASP A 799 26.71 17.91 -10.03
CA ASP A 799 27.93 18.42 -10.59
C ASP A 799 28.95 18.62 -9.47
N GLY A 800 30.18 18.26 -9.72
CA GLY A 800 31.27 18.46 -8.76
C GLY A 800 32.63 18.31 -9.39
N THR A 801 33.65 18.58 -8.58
CA THR A 801 35.05 18.43 -8.95
C THR A 801 35.81 17.61 -7.93
N ILE A 802 36.81 16.90 -8.37
CA ILE A 802 37.67 16.10 -7.50
C ILE A 802 39.12 16.22 -7.92
N LEU A 803 40.03 16.42 -6.94
CA LEU A 803 41.48 16.34 -7.15
C LEU A 803 41.98 14.98 -6.67
N CYS A 804 42.23 14.08 -7.60
CA CYS A 804 42.75 12.74 -7.32
C CYS A 804 44.26 12.77 -7.08
N ASN A 805 44.69 12.36 -5.91
CA ASN A 805 46.10 12.25 -5.54
C ASN A 805 46.82 11.03 -6.14
N ARG A 806 46.02 10.01 -6.60
CA ARG A 806 46.43 8.77 -7.26
C ARG A 806 45.35 8.30 -8.25
N ASP A 807 45.67 7.29 -9.04
CA ASP A 807 44.64 6.55 -9.76
C ASP A 807 43.77 5.78 -8.76
N GLY A 808 42.46 5.63 -9.04
CA GLY A 808 41.55 4.98 -8.13
C GLY A 808 40.11 4.93 -8.62
N LEU A 809 39.19 4.63 -7.75
CA LEU A 809 37.76 4.55 -8.02
C LEU A 809 37.02 5.65 -7.24
N LEU A 810 36.40 6.58 -7.94
CA LEU A 810 35.45 7.48 -7.31
C LEU A 810 34.22 6.67 -6.89
N TYR A 811 34.13 6.33 -5.62
CA TYR A 811 32.93 5.76 -5.03
C TYR A 811 31.93 6.86 -4.70
N THR A 812 30.65 6.61 -4.98
CA THR A 812 29.56 7.48 -4.54
C THR A 812 28.50 6.71 -3.80
N SER A 813 27.81 7.33 -2.84
CA SER A 813 26.65 6.76 -2.17
C SER A 813 25.33 6.98 -2.96
N VAL A 814 25.42 6.99 -4.30
CA VAL A 814 24.29 7.15 -5.23
C VAL A 814 23.81 5.75 -5.68
N PRO A 815 22.58 5.33 -5.36
CA PRO A 815 22.07 4.05 -5.81
C PRO A 815 21.77 4.05 -7.31
N GLN A 816 22.22 3.03 -8.04
CA GLN A 816 21.96 2.86 -9.45
C GLN A 816 20.66 2.09 -9.68
N ASN A 817 19.81 2.63 -10.54
CA ASN A 817 18.59 1.98 -11.02
C ASN A 817 18.53 1.86 -12.56
N GLY A 818 19.68 2.07 -13.23
CA GLY A 818 19.81 2.06 -14.68
C GLY A 818 19.57 3.43 -15.35
N ASN A 819 19.27 4.48 -14.59
CA ASN A 819 18.91 5.80 -15.11
C ASN A 819 19.94 6.89 -14.79
N TRP A 820 20.98 6.61 -13.99
CA TRP A 820 22.09 7.52 -13.75
C TRP A 820 23.19 7.33 -14.80
N TYR A 821 23.48 8.40 -15.53
CA TYR A 821 24.58 8.50 -16.50
C TYR A 821 25.69 9.36 -15.92
N VAL A 822 26.92 8.90 -16.06
CA VAL A 822 28.09 9.57 -15.49
C VAL A 822 28.97 10.14 -16.61
N TYR A 823 29.44 11.36 -16.38
CA TYR A 823 30.37 12.06 -17.25
C TYR A 823 31.61 12.44 -16.45
N VAL A 824 32.79 12.21 -17.02
CA VAL A 824 34.08 12.63 -16.48
C VAL A 824 34.73 13.54 -17.53
N ASP A 825 35.05 14.76 -17.16
CA ASP A 825 35.65 15.79 -18.01
C ASP A 825 34.83 16.02 -19.31
N GLY A 826 33.51 15.90 -19.20
CA GLY A 826 32.54 16.02 -20.30
C GLY A 826 32.30 14.78 -21.14
N GLU A 827 33.10 13.72 -20.98
CA GLU A 827 32.94 12.46 -21.71
C GLU A 827 32.10 11.46 -20.92
N ALA A 828 31.18 10.75 -21.61
CA ALA A 828 30.33 9.74 -20.98
C ALA A 828 31.15 8.50 -20.60
N VAL A 829 31.03 8.06 -19.37
CA VAL A 829 31.74 6.90 -18.82
C VAL A 829 30.72 5.89 -18.29
N GLU A 830 30.92 4.59 -18.61
CA GLU A 830 30.12 3.50 -18.02
C GLU A 830 30.45 3.36 -16.55
N PRO A 831 29.48 3.50 -15.61
CA PRO A 831 29.76 3.38 -14.20
C PRO A 831 29.99 1.91 -13.79
N VAL A 832 30.91 1.70 -12.86
CA VAL A 832 31.06 0.45 -12.13
C VAL A 832 30.07 0.43 -10.97
N LEU A 833 29.52 -0.74 -10.65
CA LEU A 833 28.62 -0.88 -9.51
C LEU A 833 29.31 -1.55 -8.34
N VAL A 834 29.57 -0.79 -7.30
CA VAL A 834 30.07 -1.35 -6.04
C VAL A 834 28.93 -2.06 -5.33
N GLY A 835 29.18 -3.32 -4.96
CA GLY A 835 28.16 -4.15 -4.34
C GLY A 835 26.86 -4.21 -5.18
N ASP A 836 26.97 -4.26 -6.50
CA ASP A 836 25.86 -4.35 -7.44
C ASP A 836 24.76 -3.25 -7.24
N ALA A 837 25.06 -2.21 -6.47
CA ALA A 837 24.11 -1.21 -6.02
C ALA A 837 24.58 0.25 -6.18
N MET A 838 25.82 0.60 -5.85
CA MET A 838 26.28 1.97 -5.77
C MET A 838 27.10 2.38 -6.98
N VAL A 839 26.86 3.60 -7.47
CA VAL A 839 27.60 4.17 -8.62
C VAL A 839 29.04 4.47 -8.24
N ALA A 840 29.98 3.97 -9.03
CA ALA A 840 31.40 4.33 -8.95
C ALA A 840 32.00 4.50 -10.33
N VAL A 841 33.12 5.25 -10.43
CA VAL A 841 33.78 5.57 -11.71
C VAL A 841 35.29 5.49 -11.53
N PRO A 842 36.03 4.78 -12.41
CA PRO A 842 37.50 4.82 -12.42
C PRO A 842 38.01 6.22 -12.79
N LEU A 843 38.97 6.74 -12.03
CA LEU A 843 39.61 8.02 -12.27
C LEU A 843 41.13 7.87 -12.27
N THR A 844 41.81 8.66 -13.09
CA THR A 844 43.25 8.79 -13.07
C THR A 844 43.70 9.86 -12.07
N LYS A 845 44.97 9.88 -11.72
CA LYS A 845 45.53 10.97 -10.94
C LYS A 845 45.41 12.31 -11.68
N GLY A 846 44.84 13.29 -10.99
CA GLY A 846 44.66 14.63 -11.55
C GLY A 846 43.39 15.30 -11.09
N TYR A 847 43.07 16.44 -11.71
CA TYR A 847 41.84 17.17 -11.50
C TYR A 847 40.77 16.66 -12.49
N HIS A 848 39.56 16.35 -12.01
CA HIS A 848 38.46 15.92 -12.83
C HIS A 848 37.17 16.66 -12.52
N GLU A 849 36.40 16.93 -13.57
CA GLU A 849 35.01 17.41 -13.47
C GLU A 849 34.07 16.25 -13.61
N ILE A 850 33.20 16.07 -12.62
CA ILE A 850 32.26 14.95 -12.53
C ILE A 850 30.83 15.46 -12.68
N ALA A 851 30.06 14.85 -13.59
CA ALA A 851 28.64 15.12 -13.70
C ALA A 851 27.81 13.83 -13.74
N LEU A 852 26.83 13.73 -12.84
CA LEU A 852 25.82 12.67 -12.87
C LEU A 852 24.52 13.27 -13.38
N ARG A 853 23.86 12.56 -14.31
CA ARG A 853 22.59 12.99 -14.92
C ARG A 853 21.57 11.86 -14.84
N TYR A 854 20.45 12.14 -14.23
CA TYR A 854 19.34 11.19 -14.17
C TYR A 854 18.47 11.34 -15.41
N HIS A 855 18.42 10.29 -16.23
CA HIS A 855 17.62 10.26 -17.44
C HIS A 855 16.83 8.97 -17.52
N ASN A 856 15.49 9.06 -17.38
CA ASN A 856 14.59 7.93 -17.49
C ASN A 856 14.10 7.77 -18.94
N ALA A 857 14.71 6.84 -19.68
CA ALA A 857 14.36 6.58 -21.07
C ALA A 857 12.91 6.10 -21.24
N ALA A 858 12.39 5.33 -20.28
CA ALA A 858 11.01 4.88 -20.30
C ALA A 858 10.02 6.05 -20.16
N PHE A 859 10.35 7.07 -19.34
CA PHE A 859 9.59 8.32 -19.27
C PHE A 859 9.64 9.07 -20.60
N SER A 860 10.81 9.19 -21.22
CA SER A 860 10.99 9.86 -22.51
C SER A 860 10.19 9.23 -23.64
N LEU A 861 10.03 7.91 -23.62
CA LEU A 861 9.16 7.17 -24.53
C LEU A 861 7.68 7.32 -24.13
N GLY A 862 7.40 7.17 -22.85
CA GLY A 862 6.04 7.16 -22.30
C GLY A 862 5.29 8.47 -22.56
N TRP A 863 5.94 9.63 -22.35
CA TRP A 863 5.28 10.90 -22.61
C TRP A 863 4.95 11.10 -24.10
N LYS A 864 5.81 10.63 -25.02
CA LYS A 864 5.54 10.67 -26.49
C LYS A 864 4.30 9.83 -26.83
N ILE A 865 4.20 8.62 -26.28
CA ILE A 865 3.04 7.73 -26.49
C ILE A 865 1.77 8.38 -25.90
N THR A 866 1.86 8.95 -24.70
CA THR A 866 0.75 9.65 -24.06
C THR A 866 0.22 10.81 -24.92
N VAL A 867 1.10 11.64 -25.44
CA VAL A 867 0.72 12.76 -26.31
C VAL A 867 0.06 12.25 -27.60
N VAL A 868 0.64 11.24 -28.26
CA VAL A 868 0.08 10.66 -29.48
C VAL A 868 -1.31 10.07 -29.24
N CYS A 869 -1.46 9.23 -28.21
CA CYS A 869 -2.76 8.61 -27.88
C CYS A 869 -3.81 9.66 -27.51
N THR A 870 -3.44 10.68 -26.73
CA THR A 870 -4.33 11.80 -26.37
C THR A 870 -4.77 12.57 -27.60
N ALA A 871 -3.84 12.88 -28.51
CA ALA A 871 -4.14 13.56 -29.78
C ALA A 871 -5.10 12.73 -30.67
N ILE A 872 -4.88 11.41 -30.74
CA ILE A 872 -5.79 10.51 -31.48
C ILE A 872 -7.19 10.53 -30.87
N VAL A 873 -7.33 10.39 -29.55
CA VAL A 873 -8.62 10.41 -28.86
C VAL A 873 -9.33 11.76 -29.07
N ALA A 874 -8.60 12.88 -28.93
CA ALA A 874 -9.13 14.21 -29.16
C ALA A 874 -9.55 14.43 -30.63
N GLY A 875 -8.72 14.00 -31.59
CA GLY A 875 -9.03 14.07 -33.02
C GLY A 875 -10.28 13.27 -33.39
N LEU A 876 -10.39 12.02 -32.91
CA LEU A 876 -11.57 11.18 -33.09
C LEU A 876 -12.82 11.83 -32.46
N TYR A 877 -12.69 12.47 -31.30
CA TYR A 877 -13.79 13.19 -30.67
C TYR A 877 -14.27 14.36 -31.53
N LEU A 878 -13.35 15.21 -31.97
CA LEU A 878 -13.65 16.38 -32.81
C LEU A 878 -14.20 15.99 -34.17
N TRP A 879 -13.78 14.85 -34.73
CA TRP A 879 -14.29 14.36 -36.01
C TRP A 879 -15.69 13.74 -35.92
N ILE A 880 -15.91 12.87 -34.91
CA ILE A 880 -17.16 12.08 -34.82
C ILE A 880 -18.33 12.88 -34.21
N TYR A 881 -18.10 13.68 -33.17
CA TYR A 881 -19.19 14.32 -32.39
C TYR A 881 -19.85 15.53 -33.12
N PRO A 882 -19.14 16.43 -33.82
CA PRO A 882 -19.75 17.49 -34.58
C PRO A 882 -20.56 16.96 -35.77
N ALA A 883 -20.10 15.90 -36.45
CA ALA A 883 -20.80 15.27 -37.56
C ALA A 883 -22.19 14.70 -37.13
N ARG A 884 -22.27 14.16 -35.90
CA ARG A 884 -23.54 13.65 -35.32
C ARG A 884 -24.52 14.76 -34.95
N LYS A 885 -24.06 15.93 -34.50
CA LYS A 885 -24.92 17.10 -34.22
C LYS A 885 -25.56 17.65 -35.49
N LYS A 886 -24.86 17.66 -36.63
CA LYS A 886 -25.39 18.09 -37.92
C LYS A 886 -26.46 17.11 -38.47
N LYS A 887 -26.24 15.79 -38.37
CA LYS A 887 -27.23 14.79 -38.81
C LYS A 887 -28.52 14.79 -37.98
N GLY A 888 -28.44 15.06 -36.64
CA GLY A 888 -29.62 15.19 -35.80
C GLY A 888 -30.44 16.45 -35.99
N LYS A 889 -29.91 17.51 -36.66
CA LYS A 889 -30.64 18.73 -37.03
C LYS A 889 -31.42 18.59 -38.35
N TYR A 890 -31.08 17.64 -39.18
CA TYR A 890 -31.78 17.37 -40.48
C TYR A 890 -32.72 16.17 -40.40
N ALA A 891 -32.81 15.50 -39.22
CA ALA A 891 -33.71 14.36 -38.97
C ALA A 891 -34.89 14.71 -38.04
N LYS A 892 -35.24 16.01 -37.89
CA LYS A 892 -36.44 16.50 -37.22
C LYS A 892 -37.37 17.18 -38.23
#